data_d1d06b22b7f4904331c05af32e7a51bc
#
_entry.id   d1d06b22b7f4904331c05af32e7a51bc
#
_cell.length_a   1.000
_cell.length_b   1.000
_cell.length_c   1.000
_cell.angle_alpha   90.00
_cell.angle_beta   90.00
_cell.angle_gamma   90.00
#
_symmetry.space_group_name_H-M   'P 1'
#
loop_
_entity.id
_entity.type
_entity.pdbx_description
1 polymer ?
#
loop_
_entity_poly.entity_id
_entity_poly.type
_entity_poly.pdbx_seq_one_letter_code
_entity_poly.pdbx_strand_id
1 'polypeptide(L)'
;MFWLNGLAGTGKSTIAQSFSEMVANEGFLGASFFCSRDYLGRRELKNIFPTLAYQLACCYPHFRSHIVTVIKEDPTLAYTSLISQLENLLISPLSQEGVSCVIVIDALDECIDDQPASAILSVLGQFAKQLPLVKFFITGRPEPWIRSGFRLPLLEPLTQIFLLHEVESTSVNNDIQLYLTQRLTMITKQRSDLELPNPWPHDGEIKALTKKSSGLFIFASTLARFIESGHHEPNKCLQLVLSEESGTTHEGHAGIDSLYSQVLLHAFSDVHEPEVFTNVKNVLGAIVLAFNPLSWRELSKILGVSTTLISTTLRHLYSIILVPADEHKEIHIFHKSFPDFLQDKKRCVDRRFYINAMTYHGKMVLGCLDLVRELKRNPCSLPPFTTNQDIPDLPQLLKDRLGGAVRYACHYWAKHLELSPKSDNYVHQIIVSMVEMLRSAPPWIEVLSLENHLGEVIHSMNGILDWLGKVSGSLLPLTQKGLFIYYCKQVISIAQKNANIAQKMANITRQKAKAAEQCSDVTEKHVEIAWKNDDIAWKNAGAVQQVTEAIVSAKTPLYDLTTDCLRFSVYFFYPIQQCAQQIYHSALPLSPTSSHLYKSYLQNVIDDQLSHITAFSGAPNTWGLLLRTINVRPKELTCIATSAQRIIAAYEDTVNVYNAVTFVLQQSLHAPETVTKIQGSPDGSTLFFAHSFLSSL
;
A
#
# COMPACT_ATOMS: atom_id res chain seq x y z
N MET A 1 -8.44 -29.51 2.03
CA MET A 1 -7.68 -28.35 1.52
C MET A 1 -6.31 -28.81 1.03
N PHE A 2 -5.72 -28.11 0.06
CA PHE A 2 -4.37 -28.37 -0.44
C PHE A 2 -3.59 -27.07 -0.41
N TRP A 3 -2.44 -27.04 0.24
CA TRP A 3 -1.55 -25.88 0.30
C TRP A 3 -0.25 -26.15 -0.45
N LEU A 4 -0.08 -25.50 -1.61
CA LEU A 4 1.16 -25.50 -2.37
C LEU A 4 2.10 -24.42 -1.82
N ASN A 5 3.10 -24.84 -1.10
CA ASN A 5 4.07 -23.99 -0.42
C ASN A 5 5.40 -23.97 -1.17
N GLY A 6 6.01 -22.80 -1.32
CA GLY A 6 7.33 -22.68 -1.94
C GLY A 6 7.88 -21.26 -1.88
N LEU A 7 9.20 -21.15 -2.02
CA LEU A 7 9.92 -19.87 -2.06
C LEU A 7 9.48 -19.01 -3.26
N ALA A 8 9.89 -17.73 -3.25
CA ALA A 8 9.69 -16.87 -4.40
C ALA A 8 10.35 -17.42 -5.66
N GLY A 9 9.65 -17.36 -6.81
CA GLY A 9 10.22 -17.76 -8.10
C GLY A 9 10.28 -19.27 -8.36
N THR A 10 9.64 -20.10 -7.52
CA THR A 10 9.56 -21.56 -7.71
C THR A 10 8.46 -22.02 -8.67
N GLY A 11 7.68 -21.11 -9.26
CA GLY A 11 6.64 -21.43 -10.24
C GLY A 11 5.24 -21.67 -9.68
N LYS A 12 4.95 -21.37 -8.40
CA LYS A 12 3.64 -21.59 -7.76
C LYS A 12 2.45 -21.09 -8.58
N SER A 13 2.49 -19.83 -9.00
CA SER A 13 1.39 -19.22 -9.78
C SER A 13 1.24 -19.84 -11.16
N THR A 14 2.34 -20.28 -11.79
CA THR A 14 2.29 -21.04 -13.05
C THR A 14 1.60 -22.39 -12.85
N ILE A 15 1.95 -23.09 -11.76
CA ILE A 15 1.29 -24.35 -11.38
C ILE A 15 -0.20 -24.12 -11.10
N ALA A 16 -0.54 -23.06 -10.33
CA ALA A 16 -1.93 -22.73 -10.01
C ALA A 16 -2.75 -22.42 -11.28
N GLN A 17 -2.16 -21.70 -12.23
CA GLN A 17 -2.80 -21.39 -13.51
C GLN A 17 -3.05 -22.66 -14.33
N SER A 18 -2.01 -23.47 -14.54
CA SER A 18 -2.13 -24.73 -15.30
C SER A 18 -3.10 -25.70 -14.64
N PHE A 19 -3.09 -25.77 -13.29
CA PHE A 19 -4.03 -26.57 -12.53
C PHE A 19 -5.48 -26.06 -12.71
N SER A 20 -5.68 -24.76 -12.65
CA SER A 20 -7.00 -24.15 -12.89
C SER A 20 -7.54 -24.46 -14.29
N GLU A 21 -6.69 -24.36 -15.32
CA GLU A 21 -7.04 -24.69 -16.69
C GLU A 21 -7.39 -26.19 -16.86
N MET A 22 -6.61 -27.07 -16.26
CA MET A 22 -6.86 -28.50 -16.27
C MET A 22 -8.21 -28.84 -15.63
N VAL A 23 -8.46 -28.33 -14.43
CA VAL A 23 -9.70 -28.56 -13.67
C VAL A 23 -10.91 -27.91 -14.36
N ALA A 24 -10.72 -26.77 -15.03
CA ALA A 24 -11.75 -26.14 -15.84
C ALA A 24 -12.15 -26.97 -17.06
N ASN A 25 -11.16 -27.56 -17.77
CA ASN A 25 -11.41 -28.44 -18.91
C ASN A 25 -12.15 -29.72 -18.50
N GLU A 26 -11.95 -30.20 -17.26
CA GLU A 26 -12.69 -31.33 -16.71
C GLU A 26 -14.06 -30.94 -16.11
N GLY A 27 -14.43 -29.65 -16.10
CA GLY A 27 -15.71 -29.16 -15.61
C GLY A 27 -15.81 -29.06 -14.08
N PHE A 28 -14.72 -29.15 -13.34
CA PHE A 28 -14.70 -29.08 -11.87
C PHE A 28 -14.27 -27.74 -11.29
N LEU A 29 -13.78 -26.78 -12.08
CA LEU A 29 -13.41 -25.46 -11.59
C LEU A 29 -14.67 -24.68 -11.21
N GLY A 30 -14.88 -24.43 -9.91
CA GLY A 30 -15.96 -23.61 -9.42
C GLY A 30 -15.61 -22.11 -9.48
N ALA A 31 -14.42 -21.77 -8.97
CA ALA A 31 -13.96 -20.38 -8.96
C ALA A 31 -12.44 -20.31 -8.77
N SER A 32 -11.86 -19.16 -9.14
CA SER A 32 -10.45 -18.88 -8.90
C SER A 32 -10.21 -17.44 -8.52
N PHE A 33 -9.23 -17.20 -7.63
CA PHE A 33 -8.77 -15.87 -7.25
C PHE A 33 -7.25 -15.83 -7.21
N PHE A 34 -6.64 -15.02 -8.07
CA PHE A 34 -5.21 -14.82 -8.14
C PHE A 34 -4.85 -13.50 -7.44
N CYS A 35 -4.34 -13.60 -6.21
CA CYS A 35 -3.91 -12.44 -5.45
C CYS A 35 -2.77 -11.72 -6.15
N SER A 36 -2.75 -10.40 -6.04
CA SER A 36 -1.67 -9.59 -6.59
C SER A 36 -1.56 -8.27 -5.84
N ARG A 37 -0.36 -7.92 -5.37
CA ARG A 37 -0.07 -6.63 -4.71
C ARG A 37 -0.26 -5.45 -5.64
N ASP A 38 -0.11 -5.66 -6.94
CA ASP A 38 -0.11 -4.63 -7.95
C ASP A 38 -1.53 -4.15 -8.33
N TYR A 39 -2.57 -4.91 -7.93
CA TYR A 39 -3.96 -4.59 -8.26
C TYR A 39 -4.81 -4.46 -7.02
N LEU A 40 -5.41 -3.27 -6.80
CA LEU A 40 -6.25 -2.97 -5.64
C LEU A 40 -7.33 -4.03 -5.40
N GLY A 41 -8.05 -4.43 -6.46
CA GLY A 41 -9.11 -5.44 -6.39
C GLY A 41 -8.62 -6.85 -6.03
N ARG A 42 -7.31 -7.14 -6.21
CA ARG A 42 -6.73 -8.48 -5.98
C ARG A 42 -5.86 -8.58 -4.73
N ARG A 43 -5.53 -7.46 -4.10
CA ARG A 43 -4.70 -7.45 -2.88
C ARG A 43 -5.53 -7.40 -1.60
N GLU A 44 -6.81 -7.05 -1.67
CA GLU A 44 -7.69 -6.90 -0.53
C GLU A 44 -8.44 -8.20 -0.23
N LEU A 45 -8.31 -8.71 0.99
CA LEU A 45 -8.96 -9.96 1.44
C LEU A 45 -10.48 -9.89 1.30
N LYS A 46 -11.08 -8.72 1.55
CA LYS A 46 -12.53 -8.52 1.46
C LYS A 46 -13.12 -8.80 0.06
N ASN A 47 -12.30 -8.81 -0.99
CA ASN A 47 -12.75 -9.05 -2.36
C ASN A 47 -12.71 -10.53 -2.76
N ILE A 48 -12.08 -11.39 -1.95
CA ILE A 48 -11.92 -12.81 -2.28
C ILE A 48 -13.29 -13.50 -2.35
N PHE A 49 -14.05 -13.50 -1.27
CA PHE A 49 -15.31 -14.23 -1.21
C PHE A 49 -16.39 -13.69 -2.14
N PRO A 50 -16.59 -12.37 -2.29
CA PRO A 50 -17.51 -11.83 -3.28
C PRO A 50 -17.16 -12.21 -4.71
N THR A 51 -15.86 -12.22 -5.07
CA THR A 51 -15.42 -12.63 -6.42
C THR A 51 -15.65 -14.12 -6.65
N LEU A 52 -15.34 -14.97 -5.66
CA LEU A 52 -15.59 -16.40 -5.75
C LEU A 52 -17.10 -16.70 -5.88
N ALA A 53 -17.93 -16.03 -5.10
CA ALA A 53 -19.38 -16.16 -5.17
C ALA A 53 -19.95 -15.74 -6.55
N TYR A 54 -19.44 -14.65 -7.11
CA TYR A 54 -19.80 -14.22 -8.46
C TYR A 54 -19.49 -15.29 -9.51
N GLN A 55 -18.28 -15.85 -9.49
CA GLN A 55 -17.87 -16.88 -10.45
C GLN A 55 -18.70 -18.17 -10.29
N LEU A 56 -18.94 -18.61 -9.05
CA LEU A 56 -19.83 -19.74 -8.78
C LEU A 56 -21.25 -19.50 -9.30
N ALA A 57 -21.79 -18.29 -9.14
CA ALA A 57 -23.09 -17.92 -9.67
C ALA A 57 -23.12 -17.92 -11.22
N CYS A 58 -21.99 -17.70 -11.88
CA CYS A 58 -21.87 -17.85 -13.33
C CYS A 58 -21.92 -19.32 -13.77
N CYS A 59 -21.29 -20.22 -12.99
CA CYS A 59 -21.20 -21.66 -13.32
C CYS A 59 -22.43 -22.46 -12.90
N TYR A 60 -23.08 -22.13 -11.78
CA TYR A 60 -24.15 -22.93 -11.17
C TYR A 60 -25.46 -22.13 -11.07
N PRO A 61 -26.49 -22.46 -11.91
CA PRO A 61 -27.76 -21.70 -11.96
C PRO A 61 -28.54 -21.65 -10.64
N HIS A 62 -28.57 -22.75 -9.90
CA HIS A 62 -29.25 -22.80 -8.59
C HIS A 62 -28.53 -21.93 -7.55
N PHE A 63 -27.20 -22.03 -7.47
CA PHE A 63 -26.37 -21.18 -6.63
C PHE A 63 -26.62 -19.70 -6.96
N ARG A 64 -26.71 -19.34 -8.25
CA ARG A 64 -27.07 -17.97 -8.70
C ARG A 64 -28.39 -17.52 -8.12
N SER A 65 -29.43 -18.35 -8.21
CA SER A 65 -30.76 -18.01 -7.70
C SER A 65 -30.73 -17.70 -6.21
N HIS A 66 -29.99 -18.50 -5.44
CA HIS A 66 -29.81 -18.31 -4.01
C HIS A 66 -29.06 -16.99 -3.71
N ILE A 67 -27.92 -16.77 -4.36
CA ILE A 67 -27.11 -15.54 -4.15
C ILE A 67 -27.88 -14.28 -4.50
N VAL A 68 -28.68 -14.29 -5.58
CA VAL A 68 -29.55 -13.16 -5.96
C VAL A 68 -30.54 -12.83 -4.84
N THR A 69 -31.12 -13.84 -4.19
CA THR A 69 -32.04 -13.64 -3.07
C THR A 69 -31.31 -13.03 -1.87
N VAL A 70 -30.19 -13.62 -1.47
CA VAL A 70 -29.37 -13.14 -0.34
C VAL A 70 -28.89 -11.69 -0.53
N ILE A 71 -28.42 -11.34 -1.74
CA ILE A 71 -27.98 -9.97 -2.05
C ILE A 71 -29.16 -8.97 -2.09
N LYS A 72 -30.34 -9.40 -2.52
CA LYS A 72 -31.54 -8.54 -2.47
C LYS A 72 -31.98 -8.25 -1.05
N GLU A 73 -31.84 -9.22 -0.14
CA GLU A 73 -32.16 -9.06 1.29
C GLU A 73 -31.13 -8.16 1.99
N ASP A 74 -29.83 -8.35 1.70
CA ASP A 74 -28.76 -7.50 2.22
C ASP A 74 -27.73 -7.13 1.13
N PRO A 75 -27.90 -6.01 0.43
CA PRO A 75 -26.96 -5.52 -0.57
C PRO A 75 -25.56 -5.15 -0.02
N THR A 76 -25.41 -5.07 1.30
CA THR A 76 -24.16 -4.67 1.96
C THR A 76 -23.23 -5.83 2.27
N LEU A 77 -23.64 -7.08 2.02
CA LEU A 77 -22.87 -8.29 2.35
C LEU A 77 -21.43 -8.30 1.82
N ALA A 78 -21.20 -7.75 0.63
CA ALA A 78 -19.86 -7.65 0.06
C ALA A 78 -18.90 -6.75 0.88
N TYR A 79 -19.46 -5.94 1.78
CA TYR A 79 -18.69 -5.00 2.63
C TYR A 79 -18.68 -5.40 4.12
N THR A 80 -19.26 -6.54 4.45
CA THR A 80 -19.30 -7.07 5.82
C THR A 80 -17.97 -7.75 6.21
N SER A 81 -17.91 -8.33 7.41
CA SER A 81 -16.74 -9.10 7.87
C SER A 81 -16.49 -10.33 7.00
N LEU A 82 -15.23 -10.81 6.94
CA LEU A 82 -14.86 -12.01 6.18
C LEU A 82 -15.67 -13.24 6.60
N ILE A 83 -16.02 -13.36 7.88
CA ILE A 83 -16.86 -14.45 8.40
C ILE A 83 -18.25 -14.38 7.78
N SER A 84 -18.88 -13.21 7.84
CA SER A 84 -20.22 -12.99 7.29
C SER A 84 -20.26 -13.17 5.77
N GLN A 85 -19.21 -12.71 5.08
CA GLN A 85 -19.08 -12.92 3.63
C GLN A 85 -18.98 -14.42 3.30
N LEU A 86 -18.08 -15.16 3.98
CA LEU A 86 -17.91 -16.58 3.72
C LEU A 86 -19.21 -17.34 4.00
N GLU A 87 -19.83 -17.10 5.14
CA GLU A 87 -21.05 -17.80 5.58
C GLU A 87 -22.21 -17.57 4.60
N ASN A 88 -22.52 -16.32 4.29
CA ASN A 88 -23.72 -15.98 3.50
C ASN A 88 -23.49 -16.06 1.99
N LEU A 89 -22.27 -15.80 1.49
CA LEU A 89 -22.01 -15.82 0.06
C LEU A 89 -21.53 -17.18 -0.46
N LEU A 90 -20.97 -18.05 0.39
CA LEU A 90 -20.38 -19.33 -0.05
C LEU A 90 -20.96 -20.53 0.71
N ILE A 91 -20.87 -20.55 2.06
CA ILE A 91 -21.19 -21.75 2.84
C ILE A 91 -22.67 -22.10 2.74
N SER A 92 -23.54 -21.17 3.09
CA SER A 92 -24.99 -21.39 3.07
C SER A 92 -25.49 -21.81 1.70
N PRO A 93 -25.12 -21.11 0.61
CA PRO A 93 -25.55 -21.52 -0.74
C PRO A 93 -24.96 -22.87 -1.19
N LEU A 94 -23.67 -23.12 -0.97
CA LEU A 94 -23.00 -24.37 -1.41
C LEU A 94 -23.48 -25.58 -0.62
N SER A 95 -23.79 -25.45 0.67
CA SER A 95 -24.27 -26.54 1.52
C SER A 95 -25.64 -27.05 1.08
N GLN A 96 -26.49 -26.15 0.55
CA GLN A 96 -27.81 -26.52 0.08
C GLN A 96 -27.80 -27.20 -1.28
N GLU A 97 -26.83 -26.89 -2.12
CA GLU A 97 -26.77 -27.34 -3.51
C GLU A 97 -25.98 -28.64 -3.72
N GLY A 98 -25.19 -29.07 -2.77
CA GLY A 98 -24.34 -30.28 -2.90
C GLY A 98 -23.34 -30.20 -4.06
N VAL A 99 -22.89 -29.00 -4.42
CA VAL A 99 -21.96 -28.74 -5.52
C VAL A 99 -20.58 -29.34 -5.22
N SER A 100 -20.06 -30.16 -6.14
CA SER A 100 -18.68 -30.66 -6.10
C SER A 100 -17.81 -29.80 -7.02
N CYS A 101 -16.88 -29.05 -6.43
CA CYS A 101 -15.99 -28.18 -7.22
C CYS A 101 -14.64 -27.94 -6.53
N VAL A 102 -13.71 -27.38 -7.32
CA VAL A 102 -12.42 -26.90 -6.87
C VAL A 102 -12.43 -25.38 -6.89
N ILE A 103 -11.94 -24.77 -5.80
CA ILE A 103 -11.71 -23.33 -5.68
C ILE A 103 -10.21 -23.12 -5.56
N VAL A 104 -9.66 -22.26 -6.42
CA VAL A 104 -8.24 -21.94 -6.45
C VAL A 104 -7.99 -20.54 -5.90
N ILE A 105 -7.09 -20.42 -4.92
CA ILE A 105 -6.62 -19.11 -4.39
C ILE A 105 -5.10 -19.09 -4.52
N ASP A 106 -4.61 -18.31 -5.49
CA ASP A 106 -3.16 -18.20 -5.74
C ASP A 106 -2.55 -17.01 -5.01
N ALA A 107 -1.27 -17.19 -4.61
CA ALA A 107 -0.41 -16.16 -4.01
C ALA A 107 -1.05 -15.43 -2.82
N LEU A 108 -1.63 -16.17 -1.87
CA LEU A 108 -2.28 -15.60 -0.68
C LEU A 108 -1.36 -14.66 0.12
N ASP A 109 -0.03 -14.86 0.06
CA ASP A 109 0.99 -13.99 0.65
C ASP A 109 1.08 -12.59 -0.03
N GLU A 110 0.38 -12.38 -1.12
CA GLU A 110 0.32 -11.08 -1.82
C GLU A 110 -0.85 -10.21 -1.39
N CYS A 111 -1.77 -10.74 -0.59
CA CYS A 111 -2.82 -9.95 -0.01
C CYS A 111 -2.27 -9.05 1.10
N ILE A 112 -2.64 -7.77 1.03
CA ILE A 112 -2.31 -6.73 2.01
C ILE A 112 -3.64 -6.17 2.49
N ASP A 113 -3.94 -6.31 3.78
CA ASP A 113 -5.15 -5.72 4.37
C ASP A 113 -4.81 -5.22 5.79
N ASP A 114 -5.61 -4.29 6.31
CA ASP A 114 -5.55 -3.84 7.70
C ASP A 114 -5.90 -4.97 8.69
N GLN A 115 -6.58 -6.03 8.21
CA GLN A 115 -6.79 -7.25 8.97
C GLN A 115 -5.64 -8.24 8.70
N PRO A 116 -5.15 -8.95 9.73
CA PRO A 116 -4.12 -9.95 9.51
C PRO A 116 -4.65 -11.00 8.53
N ALA A 117 -3.90 -11.25 7.45
CA ALA A 117 -4.30 -12.21 6.42
C ALA A 117 -4.47 -13.65 6.97
N SER A 118 -4.02 -13.92 8.20
CA SER A 118 -4.37 -15.12 8.97
C SER A 118 -5.87 -15.25 9.24
N ALA A 119 -6.64 -14.15 9.19
CA ALA A 119 -8.09 -14.18 9.41
C ALA A 119 -8.80 -15.05 8.37
N ILE A 120 -8.38 -15.02 7.09
CA ILE A 120 -9.01 -15.84 6.04
C ILE A 120 -8.84 -17.34 6.32
N LEU A 121 -7.65 -17.77 6.78
CA LEU A 121 -7.40 -19.17 7.10
C LEU A 121 -8.18 -19.61 8.34
N SER A 122 -8.30 -18.75 9.35
CA SER A 122 -9.14 -19.00 10.52
C SER A 122 -10.61 -19.20 10.14
N VAL A 123 -11.12 -18.31 9.29
CA VAL A 123 -12.50 -18.35 8.80
C VAL A 123 -12.74 -19.61 7.96
N LEU A 124 -11.85 -19.94 7.02
CA LEU A 124 -11.93 -21.18 6.24
C LEU A 124 -11.91 -22.42 7.14
N GLY A 125 -11.10 -22.40 8.22
CA GLY A 125 -11.03 -23.52 9.18
C GLY A 125 -12.33 -23.78 9.93
N GLN A 126 -13.08 -22.72 10.27
CA GLN A 126 -14.36 -22.85 10.96
C GLN A 126 -15.42 -23.57 10.09
N PHE A 127 -15.39 -23.37 8.80
CA PHE A 127 -16.45 -23.83 7.89
C PHE A 127 -16.04 -24.97 6.96
N ALA A 128 -14.76 -25.34 6.90
CA ALA A 128 -14.26 -26.35 5.96
C ALA A 128 -14.97 -27.71 6.06
N LYS A 129 -15.42 -28.10 7.26
CA LYS A 129 -16.16 -29.37 7.49
C LYS A 129 -17.59 -29.33 6.91
N GLN A 130 -18.16 -28.15 6.72
CA GLN A 130 -19.53 -28.00 6.19
C GLN A 130 -19.57 -28.17 4.66
N LEU A 131 -18.42 -28.09 3.98
CA LEU A 131 -18.29 -28.19 2.54
C LEU A 131 -17.43 -29.39 2.12
N PRO A 132 -17.83 -30.64 2.37
CA PRO A 132 -16.99 -31.82 2.09
C PRO A 132 -16.71 -32.03 0.61
N LEU A 133 -17.57 -31.56 -0.27
CA LEU A 133 -17.47 -31.69 -1.73
C LEU A 133 -16.65 -30.56 -2.37
N VAL A 134 -16.41 -29.46 -1.66
CA VAL A 134 -15.61 -28.35 -2.16
C VAL A 134 -14.15 -28.53 -1.76
N LYS A 135 -13.26 -28.48 -2.74
CA LYS A 135 -11.81 -28.57 -2.53
C LYS A 135 -11.15 -27.21 -2.75
N PHE A 136 -10.34 -26.77 -1.79
CA PHE A 136 -9.55 -25.54 -1.92
C PHE A 136 -8.12 -25.89 -2.28
N PHE A 137 -7.62 -25.28 -3.36
CA PHE A 137 -6.21 -25.29 -3.75
C PHE A 137 -5.66 -23.90 -3.47
N ILE A 138 -4.75 -23.77 -2.50
CA ILE A 138 -4.22 -22.50 -2.05
C ILE A 138 -2.72 -22.48 -2.28
N THR A 139 -2.17 -21.40 -2.83
CA THR A 139 -0.73 -21.22 -2.94
C THR A 139 -0.26 -20.01 -2.13
N GLY A 140 0.99 -20.05 -1.70
CA GLY A 140 1.60 -18.91 -0.98
C GLY A 140 3.02 -19.23 -0.54
N ARG A 141 3.75 -18.18 -0.17
CA ARG A 141 5.05 -18.32 0.49
C ARG A 141 4.85 -18.81 1.93
N PRO A 142 5.88 -19.48 2.52
CA PRO A 142 5.83 -19.94 3.89
C PRO A 142 6.01 -18.80 4.90
N GLU A 143 5.27 -17.73 4.75
CA GLU A 143 5.26 -16.62 5.70
C GLU A 143 4.79 -17.09 7.09
N PRO A 144 5.31 -16.53 8.20
CA PRO A 144 4.99 -17.01 9.55
C PRO A 144 3.49 -17.09 9.81
N TRP A 145 2.71 -16.11 9.35
CA TRP A 145 1.27 -16.06 9.55
C TRP A 145 0.49 -17.09 8.71
N ILE A 146 0.97 -17.43 7.49
CA ILE A 146 0.39 -18.50 6.67
C ILE A 146 0.65 -19.86 7.32
N ARG A 147 1.90 -20.09 7.75
CA ARG A 147 2.26 -21.35 8.45
C ARG A 147 1.42 -21.54 9.71
N SER A 148 1.29 -20.51 10.54
CA SER A 148 0.47 -20.58 11.75
C SER A 148 -1.01 -20.77 11.42
N GLY A 149 -1.52 -20.14 10.36
CA GLY A 149 -2.88 -20.29 9.90
C GLY A 149 -3.22 -21.72 9.50
N PHE A 150 -2.39 -22.38 8.70
CA PHE A 150 -2.61 -23.78 8.31
C PHE A 150 -2.39 -24.79 9.46
N ARG A 151 -1.73 -24.40 10.54
CA ARG A 151 -1.56 -25.21 11.76
C ARG A 151 -2.66 -25.00 12.79
N LEU A 152 -3.68 -24.20 12.50
CA LEU A 152 -4.84 -24.09 13.38
C LEU A 152 -5.50 -25.47 13.58
N PRO A 153 -5.92 -25.83 14.81
CA PRO A 153 -6.47 -27.15 15.12
C PRO A 153 -7.67 -27.57 14.25
N LEU A 154 -8.41 -26.61 13.73
CA LEU A 154 -9.57 -26.87 12.86
C LEU A 154 -9.16 -27.12 11.41
N LEU A 155 -8.01 -26.60 10.96
CA LEU A 155 -7.58 -26.61 9.58
C LEU A 155 -6.50 -27.67 9.28
N GLU A 156 -5.58 -27.87 10.22
CA GLU A 156 -4.45 -28.81 10.09
C GLU A 156 -4.87 -30.22 9.67
N PRO A 157 -5.89 -30.86 10.31
CA PRO A 157 -6.30 -32.22 9.93
C PRO A 157 -6.96 -32.30 8.54
N LEU A 158 -7.40 -31.16 7.99
CA LEU A 158 -8.11 -31.08 6.71
C LEU A 158 -7.19 -30.61 5.58
N THR A 159 -5.90 -30.31 5.88
CA THR A 159 -4.97 -29.70 4.94
C THR A 159 -3.86 -30.69 4.54
N GLN A 160 -3.73 -30.91 3.24
CA GLN A 160 -2.55 -31.53 2.66
C GLN A 160 -1.56 -30.43 2.26
N ILE A 161 -0.34 -30.51 2.79
CA ILE A 161 0.73 -29.54 2.50
C ILE A 161 1.68 -30.16 1.49
N PHE A 162 1.99 -29.42 0.42
CA PHE A 162 3.02 -29.79 -0.55
C PHE A 162 4.10 -28.72 -0.59
N LEU A 163 5.34 -29.14 -0.37
CA LEU A 163 6.51 -28.28 -0.25
C LEU A 163 7.33 -28.34 -1.54
N LEU A 164 7.26 -27.30 -2.37
CA LEU A 164 7.99 -27.25 -3.64
C LEU A 164 9.53 -27.34 -3.46
N HIS A 165 10.05 -26.92 -2.32
CA HIS A 165 11.48 -27.00 -2.04
C HIS A 165 11.94 -28.40 -1.58
N GLU A 166 11.02 -29.33 -1.35
CA GLU A 166 11.31 -30.75 -1.06
C GLU A 166 11.18 -31.64 -2.30
N VAL A 167 10.74 -31.08 -3.43
CA VAL A 167 10.77 -31.78 -4.71
C VAL A 167 12.21 -32.08 -5.08
N GLU A 168 12.47 -33.30 -5.57
CA GLU A 168 13.81 -33.70 -5.99
C GLU A 168 14.43 -32.65 -6.94
N SER A 169 15.60 -32.19 -6.58
CA SER A 169 16.32 -31.17 -7.35
C SER A 169 16.60 -31.61 -8.79
N THR A 170 16.71 -32.91 -9.04
CA THR A 170 16.84 -33.51 -10.38
C THR A 170 15.63 -33.18 -11.25
N SER A 171 14.40 -33.37 -10.76
CA SER A 171 13.17 -33.08 -11.50
C SER A 171 13.05 -31.60 -11.81
N VAL A 172 13.25 -30.74 -10.82
CA VAL A 172 13.19 -29.30 -11.00
C VAL A 172 14.25 -28.80 -11.99
N ASN A 173 15.48 -29.34 -11.90
CA ASN A 173 16.56 -28.96 -12.81
C ASN A 173 16.28 -29.44 -14.24
N ASN A 174 15.70 -30.64 -14.43
CA ASN A 174 15.29 -31.10 -15.74
C ASN A 174 14.23 -30.18 -16.39
N ASP A 175 13.25 -29.75 -15.61
CA ASP A 175 12.23 -28.84 -16.11
C ASP A 175 12.81 -27.47 -16.47
N ILE A 176 13.71 -26.93 -15.64
CA ILE A 176 14.41 -25.67 -15.92
C ILE A 176 15.31 -25.82 -17.16
N GLN A 177 16.02 -26.94 -17.29
CA GLN A 177 16.85 -27.25 -18.46
C GLN A 177 16.00 -27.31 -19.73
N LEU A 178 14.86 -27.97 -19.68
CA LEU A 178 13.91 -28.05 -20.80
C LEU A 178 13.41 -26.67 -21.19
N TYR A 179 12.98 -25.88 -20.20
CA TYR A 179 12.53 -24.50 -20.41
C TYR A 179 13.60 -23.63 -21.07
N LEU A 180 14.83 -23.63 -20.56
CA LEU A 180 15.94 -22.86 -21.12
C LEU A 180 16.26 -23.32 -22.53
N THR A 181 16.34 -24.62 -22.78
CA THR A 181 16.60 -25.16 -24.12
C THR A 181 15.55 -24.70 -25.13
N GLN A 182 14.27 -24.81 -24.79
CA GLN A 182 13.19 -24.37 -25.67
C GLN A 182 13.21 -22.87 -25.92
N ARG A 183 13.35 -22.06 -24.90
CA ARG A 183 13.31 -20.60 -25.01
C ARG A 183 14.52 -20.06 -25.78
N LEU A 184 15.72 -20.53 -25.48
CA LEU A 184 16.94 -20.08 -26.19
C LEU A 184 16.98 -20.57 -27.64
N THR A 185 16.48 -21.76 -27.91
CA THR A 185 16.32 -22.24 -29.30
C THR A 185 15.28 -21.40 -30.08
N MET A 186 14.23 -20.89 -29.44
CA MET A 186 13.30 -19.97 -30.09
C MET A 186 13.98 -18.65 -30.48
N ILE A 187 14.88 -18.12 -29.62
CA ILE A 187 15.64 -16.90 -29.91
C ILE A 187 16.51 -17.10 -31.18
N THR A 188 17.18 -18.23 -31.35
CA THR A 188 17.95 -18.56 -32.57
C THR A 188 17.09 -18.50 -33.83
N LYS A 189 15.86 -19.02 -33.74
CA LYS A 189 14.93 -19.00 -34.88
C LYS A 189 14.41 -17.60 -35.21
N GLN A 190 14.16 -16.78 -34.19
CA GLN A 190 13.65 -15.42 -34.36
C GLN A 190 14.74 -14.43 -34.80
N ARG A 191 15.99 -14.67 -34.40
CA ARG A 191 17.13 -13.84 -34.66
C ARG A 191 18.09 -14.50 -35.70
N SER A 192 17.52 -14.99 -36.78
CA SER A 192 18.28 -15.59 -37.91
C SER A 192 19.18 -14.58 -38.62
N ASP A 193 19.03 -13.29 -38.32
CA ASP A 193 19.88 -12.16 -38.76
C ASP A 193 21.25 -12.16 -38.06
N LEU A 194 21.43 -12.92 -36.96
CA LEU A 194 22.68 -12.94 -36.20
C LEU A 194 23.49 -14.20 -36.48
N GLU A 195 24.80 -14.03 -36.66
CA GLU A 195 25.75 -15.15 -36.75
C GLU A 195 26.02 -15.75 -35.38
N LEU A 196 25.09 -16.60 -34.89
CA LEU A 196 25.29 -17.34 -33.66
C LEU A 196 26.08 -18.63 -33.88
N PRO A 197 26.89 -19.10 -32.90
CA PRO A 197 27.54 -20.40 -32.99
C PRO A 197 26.52 -21.53 -33.25
N ASN A 198 26.92 -22.60 -33.94
CA ASN A 198 26.04 -23.72 -34.18
C ASN A 198 26.65 -25.03 -33.65
N PRO A 199 26.05 -25.71 -32.66
CA PRO A 199 24.79 -25.37 -31.98
C PRO A 199 24.92 -24.21 -30.99
N TRP A 200 23.86 -23.39 -30.85
CA TRP A 200 23.75 -22.37 -29.82
C TRP A 200 22.37 -22.42 -29.14
N PRO A 201 22.33 -22.33 -27.79
CA PRO A 201 23.47 -22.47 -26.87
C PRO A 201 24.00 -23.90 -26.83
N HIS A 202 25.24 -24.12 -26.40
CA HIS A 202 25.81 -25.46 -26.23
C HIS A 202 25.17 -26.15 -25.02
N ASP A 203 25.08 -27.47 -25.03
CA ASP A 203 24.52 -28.26 -23.91
C ASP A 203 25.23 -28.01 -22.58
N GLY A 204 26.55 -27.77 -22.62
CA GLY A 204 27.33 -27.40 -21.46
C GLY A 204 26.91 -26.04 -20.83
N GLU A 205 26.57 -25.09 -21.67
CA GLU A 205 26.07 -23.77 -21.24
C GLU A 205 24.71 -23.87 -20.59
N ILE A 206 23.78 -24.66 -21.22
CA ILE A 206 22.47 -24.92 -20.64
C ILE A 206 22.59 -25.57 -19.26
N LYS A 207 23.46 -26.59 -19.11
CA LYS A 207 23.71 -27.25 -17.82
C LYS A 207 24.29 -26.26 -16.77
N ALA A 208 25.21 -25.39 -17.17
CA ALA A 208 25.76 -24.37 -16.29
C ALA A 208 24.70 -23.36 -15.82
N LEU A 209 23.85 -22.90 -16.74
CA LEU A 209 22.73 -21.99 -16.42
C LEU A 209 21.70 -22.66 -15.51
N THR A 210 21.37 -23.92 -15.77
CA THR A 210 20.47 -24.73 -14.92
C THR A 210 21.02 -24.82 -13.49
N LYS A 211 22.32 -25.07 -13.35
CA LYS A 211 22.98 -25.09 -12.03
C LYS A 211 22.92 -23.72 -11.34
N LYS A 212 23.18 -22.64 -12.10
CA LYS A 212 23.10 -21.25 -11.57
C LYS A 212 21.66 -20.86 -11.15
N SER A 213 20.64 -21.44 -11.76
CA SER A 213 19.24 -21.18 -11.39
C SER A 213 18.88 -21.63 -9.97
N SER A 214 19.64 -22.57 -9.39
CA SER A 214 19.41 -23.10 -8.04
C SER A 214 17.95 -23.52 -7.80
N GLY A 215 17.30 -24.09 -8.81
CA GLY A 215 15.90 -24.53 -8.76
C GLY A 215 14.87 -23.39 -8.90
N LEU A 216 15.29 -22.18 -9.25
CA LEU A 216 14.40 -21.02 -9.39
C LEU A 216 14.03 -20.77 -10.86
N PHE A 217 12.77 -21.02 -11.24
CA PHE A 217 12.25 -20.71 -12.56
C PHE A 217 12.32 -19.22 -12.93
N ILE A 218 12.23 -18.34 -11.92
CA ILE A 218 12.36 -16.90 -12.17
C ILE A 218 13.73 -16.53 -12.73
N PHE A 219 14.81 -17.21 -12.29
CA PHE A 219 16.13 -17.03 -12.88
C PHE A 219 16.12 -17.36 -14.38
N ALA A 220 15.63 -18.55 -14.72
CA ALA A 220 15.56 -19.02 -16.10
C ALA A 220 14.73 -18.09 -17.00
N SER A 221 13.58 -17.64 -16.51
CA SER A 221 12.71 -16.74 -17.26
C SER A 221 13.29 -15.33 -17.42
N THR A 222 13.93 -14.78 -16.38
CA THR A 222 14.59 -13.46 -16.44
C THR A 222 15.80 -13.50 -17.39
N LEU A 223 16.60 -14.57 -17.30
CA LEU A 223 17.73 -14.79 -18.17
C LEU A 223 17.29 -14.86 -19.65
N ALA A 224 16.26 -15.67 -19.96
CA ALA A 224 15.76 -15.80 -21.31
C ALA A 224 15.32 -14.44 -21.88
N ARG A 225 14.57 -13.65 -21.10
CA ARG A 225 14.18 -12.27 -21.48
C ARG A 225 15.38 -11.34 -21.64
N PHE A 226 16.39 -11.46 -20.79
CA PHE A 226 17.61 -10.65 -20.88
C PHE A 226 18.33 -10.91 -22.20
N ILE A 227 18.45 -12.17 -22.62
CA ILE A 227 19.04 -12.56 -23.89
C ILE A 227 18.14 -12.15 -25.06
N GLU A 228 16.81 -12.24 -24.92
CA GLU A 228 15.80 -11.92 -25.95
C GLU A 228 15.63 -10.40 -26.17
N SER A 229 15.97 -9.56 -25.20
CA SER A 229 15.64 -8.11 -25.18
C SER A 229 16.19 -7.30 -26.38
N GLY A 230 17.02 -7.87 -27.22
CA GLY A 230 17.40 -7.36 -28.54
C GLY A 230 18.37 -6.17 -28.53
N HIS A 231 18.66 -5.58 -27.38
CA HIS A 231 19.58 -4.45 -27.26
C HIS A 231 21.05 -4.85 -27.34
N HIS A 232 21.35 -6.14 -27.17
CA HIS A 232 22.70 -6.68 -27.16
C HIS A 232 22.74 -8.00 -27.93
N GLU A 233 23.94 -8.37 -28.32
CA GLU A 233 24.18 -9.66 -28.98
C GLU A 233 23.88 -10.82 -28.01
N PRO A 234 22.97 -11.76 -28.32
CA PRO A 234 22.54 -12.84 -27.43
C PRO A 234 23.68 -13.65 -26.83
N ASN A 235 24.72 -13.91 -27.63
CA ASN A 235 25.88 -14.67 -27.16
C ASN A 235 26.68 -13.90 -26.11
N LYS A 236 26.83 -12.59 -26.24
CA LYS A 236 27.51 -11.75 -25.22
C LYS A 236 26.75 -11.75 -23.90
N CYS A 237 25.41 -11.63 -23.94
CA CYS A 237 24.56 -11.73 -22.74
C CYS A 237 24.68 -13.08 -22.06
N LEU A 238 24.74 -14.18 -22.85
CA LEU A 238 24.92 -15.51 -22.35
C LEU A 238 26.28 -15.65 -21.64
N GLN A 239 27.36 -15.25 -22.30
CA GLN A 239 28.72 -15.32 -21.74
C GLN A 239 28.89 -14.45 -20.50
N LEU A 240 28.26 -13.28 -20.45
CA LEU A 240 28.28 -12.41 -19.27
C LEU A 240 27.72 -13.16 -18.04
N VAL A 241 26.59 -13.83 -18.18
CA VAL A 241 25.97 -14.59 -17.06
C VAL A 241 26.79 -15.82 -16.70
N LEU A 242 27.48 -16.45 -17.66
CA LEU A 242 28.31 -17.61 -17.43
C LEU A 242 29.66 -17.29 -16.76
N SER A 243 30.26 -16.13 -17.07
CA SER A 243 31.61 -15.75 -16.62
C SER A 243 31.74 -15.46 -15.12
N GLU A 244 30.62 -15.14 -14.44
CA GLU A 244 30.68 -14.93 -12.98
C GLU A 244 30.80 -16.25 -12.22
N GLU A 245 31.82 -16.35 -11.36
CA GLU A 245 31.89 -17.41 -10.37
C GLU A 245 30.78 -17.20 -9.34
N SER A 246 29.89 -18.20 -9.21
CA SER A 246 28.85 -18.20 -8.17
C SER A 246 29.55 -18.13 -6.82
N GLY A 247 29.47 -16.99 -6.15
CA GLY A 247 29.95 -16.84 -4.78
C GLY A 247 29.36 -17.97 -3.93
N THR A 248 30.17 -18.56 -3.06
CA THR A 248 29.90 -19.74 -2.23
C THR A 248 28.86 -19.51 -1.12
N THR A 249 27.93 -18.60 -1.28
CA THR A 249 26.85 -18.39 -0.29
C THR A 249 25.65 -19.26 -0.65
N HIS A 250 25.39 -20.23 0.22
CA HIS A 250 24.24 -21.18 0.15
C HIS A 250 22.86 -20.52 0.42
N GLU A 251 22.69 -19.23 0.23
CA GLU A 251 21.39 -18.57 0.37
C GLU A 251 20.64 -18.69 -0.96
N GLY A 252 19.41 -19.22 -0.92
CA GLY A 252 18.60 -19.62 -2.07
C GLY A 252 18.23 -18.51 -3.08
N HIS A 253 18.71 -17.29 -2.90
CA HIS A 253 18.50 -16.15 -3.81
C HIS A 253 19.76 -15.64 -4.51
N ALA A 254 20.96 -16.17 -4.17
CA ALA A 254 22.23 -15.63 -4.67
C ALA A 254 22.31 -15.58 -6.21
N GLY A 255 21.80 -16.60 -6.90
CA GLY A 255 21.78 -16.65 -8.36
C GLY A 255 20.93 -15.57 -9.02
N ILE A 256 19.72 -15.36 -8.52
CA ILE A 256 18.81 -14.34 -9.08
C ILE A 256 19.26 -12.92 -8.72
N ASP A 257 19.85 -12.72 -7.57
CA ASP A 257 20.39 -11.42 -7.13
C ASP A 257 21.60 -11.02 -7.98
N SER A 258 22.49 -11.99 -8.30
CA SER A 258 23.59 -11.80 -9.25
C SER A 258 23.05 -11.43 -10.64
N LEU A 259 22.04 -12.14 -11.14
CA LEU A 259 21.44 -11.84 -12.44
C LEU A 259 20.83 -10.42 -12.46
N TYR A 260 20.09 -10.01 -11.42
CA TYR A 260 19.55 -8.65 -11.34
C TYR A 260 20.66 -7.59 -11.32
N SER A 261 21.73 -7.84 -10.55
CA SER A 261 22.89 -6.95 -10.52
C SER A 261 23.54 -6.81 -11.90
N GLN A 262 23.72 -7.93 -12.63
CA GLN A 262 24.29 -7.92 -13.99
C GLN A 262 23.41 -7.16 -14.98
N VAL A 263 22.10 -7.40 -14.96
CA VAL A 263 21.15 -6.68 -15.83
C VAL A 263 21.22 -5.18 -15.58
N LEU A 264 21.25 -4.75 -14.30
CA LEU A 264 21.35 -3.34 -13.94
C LEU A 264 22.70 -2.73 -14.33
N LEU A 265 23.80 -3.41 -14.03
CA LEU A 265 25.14 -2.95 -14.40
C LEU A 265 25.31 -2.84 -15.91
N HIS A 266 24.77 -3.80 -16.66
CA HIS A 266 24.84 -3.79 -18.11
C HIS A 266 23.94 -2.71 -18.72
N ALA A 267 22.73 -2.54 -18.16
CA ALA A 267 21.78 -1.51 -18.61
C ALA A 267 22.36 -0.08 -18.47
N PHE A 268 23.27 0.14 -17.52
CA PHE A 268 23.83 1.45 -17.22
C PHE A 268 25.36 1.46 -17.25
N SER A 269 25.99 0.57 -18.06
CA SER A 269 27.44 0.44 -18.19
C SER A 269 28.13 1.71 -18.65
N ASP A 270 27.50 2.43 -19.56
CA ASP A 270 28.04 3.64 -20.20
C ASP A 270 27.68 4.93 -19.46
N VAL A 271 26.98 4.80 -18.31
CA VAL A 271 26.54 5.95 -17.51
C VAL A 271 27.53 6.19 -16.38
N HIS A 272 28.14 7.37 -16.39
CA HIS A 272 29.11 7.81 -15.38
C HIS A 272 28.61 8.99 -14.53
N GLU A 273 27.51 9.64 -14.93
CA GLU A 273 26.99 10.84 -14.30
C GLU A 273 26.11 10.51 -13.07
N PRO A 274 26.43 11.04 -11.86
CA PRO A 274 25.65 10.80 -10.64
C PRO A 274 24.19 11.21 -10.75
N GLU A 275 23.88 12.25 -11.52
CA GLU A 275 22.51 12.73 -11.71
C GLU A 275 21.64 11.71 -12.46
N VAL A 276 22.19 11.00 -13.43
CA VAL A 276 21.47 9.96 -14.18
C VAL A 276 21.10 8.82 -13.22
N PHE A 277 22.02 8.38 -12.37
CA PHE A 277 21.70 7.36 -11.35
C PHE A 277 20.65 7.83 -10.33
N THR A 278 20.63 9.11 -10.00
CA THR A 278 19.58 9.70 -9.17
C THR A 278 18.22 9.59 -9.85
N ASN A 279 18.15 9.89 -11.15
CA ASN A 279 16.92 9.77 -11.95
C ASN A 279 16.49 8.30 -12.09
N VAL A 280 17.43 7.39 -12.37
CA VAL A 280 17.18 5.93 -12.41
C VAL A 280 16.55 5.47 -11.09
N LYS A 281 17.12 5.85 -9.97
CA LYS A 281 16.59 5.51 -8.65
C LYS A 281 15.22 6.12 -8.37
N ASN A 282 14.97 7.34 -8.82
CA ASN A 282 13.67 7.99 -8.68
C ASN A 282 12.59 7.21 -9.44
N VAL A 283 12.86 6.87 -10.70
CA VAL A 283 11.92 6.12 -11.55
C VAL A 283 11.70 4.71 -11.01
N LEU A 284 12.78 3.97 -10.74
CA LEU A 284 12.68 2.62 -10.18
C LEU A 284 12.02 2.63 -8.78
N GLY A 285 12.35 3.60 -7.93
CA GLY A 285 11.75 3.74 -6.62
C GLY A 285 10.25 3.98 -6.69
N ALA A 286 9.80 4.82 -7.61
CA ALA A 286 8.37 5.06 -7.82
C ALA A 286 7.64 3.82 -8.34
N ILE A 287 8.21 3.09 -9.32
CA ILE A 287 7.62 1.84 -9.85
C ILE A 287 7.54 0.76 -8.78
N VAL A 288 8.61 0.58 -8.00
CA VAL A 288 8.71 -0.47 -6.97
C VAL A 288 7.80 -0.22 -5.77
N LEU A 289 7.56 1.05 -5.44
CA LEU A 289 6.82 1.46 -4.23
C LEU A 289 5.40 1.96 -4.53
N ALA A 290 5.02 2.04 -5.81
CA ALA A 290 3.65 2.38 -6.17
C ALA A 290 2.67 1.33 -5.63
N PHE A 291 1.53 1.80 -5.12
CA PHE A 291 0.46 0.92 -4.63
C PHE A 291 -0.39 0.34 -5.76
N ASN A 292 -0.42 0.98 -6.91
CA ASN A 292 -0.96 0.47 -8.16
C ASN A 292 0.05 0.73 -9.27
N PRO A 293 0.11 -0.12 -10.29
CA PRO A 293 0.94 0.13 -11.47
C PRO A 293 0.60 1.50 -12.08
N LEU A 294 1.63 2.20 -12.48
CA LEU A 294 1.52 3.53 -13.07
C LEU A 294 1.98 3.51 -14.52
N SER A 295 1.34 4.29 -15.35
CA SER A 295 1.78 4.55 -16.73
C SER A 295 2.95 5.56 -16.76
N TRP A 296 3.61 5.69 -17.92
CA TRP A 296 4.68 6.68 -18.08
C TRP A 296 4.21 8.11 -17.78
N ARG A 297 3.00 8.47 -18.24
CA ARG A 297 2.40 9.79 -17.99
C ARG A 297 2.12 10.05 -16.53
N GLU A 298 1.65 9.04 -15.83
CA GLU A 298 1.35 9.14 -14.40
C GLU A 298 2.63 9.30 -13.59
N LEU A 299 3.65 8.46 -13.88
CA LEU A 299 4.98 8.60 -13.27
C LEU A 299 5.60 9.97 -13.53
N SER A 300 5.51 10.46 -14.79
CA SER A 300 6.00 11.78 -15.19
C SER A 300 5.41 12.89 -14.33
N LYS A 301 4.11 12.88 -14.12
CA LYS A 301 3.40 13.87 -13.30
C LYS A 301 3.75 13.77 -11.82
N ILE A 302 3.78 12.56 -11.26
CA ILE A 302 4.09 12.35 -9.83
C ILE A 302 5.55 12.70 -9.52
N LEU A 303 6.49 12.36 -10.42
CA LEU A 303 7.91 12.62 -10.19
C LEU A 303 8.36 14.01 -10.66
N GLY A 304 7.52 14.75 -11.39
CA GLY A 304 7.88 16.03 -11.99
C GLY A 304 8.98 15.92 -13.05
N VAL A 305 9.06 14.79 -13.78
CA VAL A 305 10.08 14.53 -14.79
C VAL A 305 9.45 14.29 -16.19
N SER A 306 10.23 14.44 -17.25
CA SER A 306 9.70 14.19 -18.59
C SER A 306 9.44 12.70 -18.88
N THR A 307 8.46 12.40 -19.71
CA THR A 307 8.20 11.02 -20.19
C THR A 307 9.40 10.45 -20.94
N THR A 308 10.18 11.30 -21.62
CA THR A 308 11.42 10.91 -22.29
C THR A 308 12.45 10.37 -21.30
N LEU A 309 12.61 11.00 -20.12
CA LEU A 309 13.52 10.52 -19.09
C LEU A 309 13.11 9.14 -18.59
N ILE A 310 11.80 8.93 -18.37
CA ILE A 310 11.27 7.62 -17.95
C ILE A 310 11.55 6.57 -19.01
N SER A 311 11.21 6.86 -20.26
CA SER A 311 11.43 5.98 -21.40
C SER A 311 12.91 5.59 -21.56
N THR A 312 13.83 6.55 -21.51
CA THR A 312 15.27 6.27 -21.59
C THR A 312 15.78 5.46 -20.44
N THR A 313 15.28 5.70 -19.21
CA THR A 313 15.63 4.92 -18.03
C THR A 313 15.19 3.46 -18.14
N LEU A 314 13.97 3.22 -18.64
CA LEU A 314 13.39 1.88 -18.68
C LEU A 314 13.77 1.06 -19.90
N ARG A 315 14.31 1.70 -20.96
CA ARG A 315 14.65 1.07 -22.24
C ARG A 315 15.48 -0.21 -22.09
N HIS A 316 16.42 -0.22 -21.15
CA HIS A 316 17.36 -1.32 -20.95
C HIS A 316 16.90 -2.34 -19.91
N LEU A 317 15.69 -2.17 -19.36
CA LEU A 317 15.15 -3.00 -18.25
C LEU A 317 13.99 -3.91 -18.69
N TYR A 318 13.74 -4.07 -19.98
CA TYR A 318 12.64 -4.91 -20.53
C TYR A 318 12.69 -6.39 -20.11
N SER A 319 13.83 -6.86 -19.66
CA SER A 319 13.97 -8.23 -19.13
C SER A 319 13.38 -8.41 -17.71
N ILE A 320 13.22 -7.30 -16.98
CA ILE A 320 12.78 -7.28 -15.57
C ILE A 320 11.45 -6.54 -15.43
N ILE A 321 11.21 -5.54 -16.26
CA ILE A 321 10.04 -4.66 -16.22
C ILE A 321 9.31 -4.76 -17.56
N LEU A 322 8.01 -5.00 -17.52
CA LEU A 322 7.13 -4.91 -18.68
C LEU A 322 6.83 -3.43 -18.94
N VAL A 323 7.44 -2.88 -19.95
CA VAL A 323 7.29 -1.47 -20.34
C VAL A 323 6.47 -1.41 -21.64
N PRO A 324 5.20 -0.99 -21.60
CA PRO A 324 4.37 -0.88 -22.80
C PRO A 324 4.89 0.17 -23.76
N ALA A 325 4.66 -0.04 -25.07
CA ALA A 325 4.97 0.99 -26.09
C ALA A 325 4.02 2.20 -26.00
N ASP A 326 2.80 2.00 -25.51
CA ASP A 326 1.79 3.03 -25.30
C ASP A 326 2.01 3.69 -23.93
N GLU A 327 2.26 5.01 -23.91
CA GLU A 327 2.53 5.79 -22.69
C GLU A 327 1.37 5.88 -21.71
N HIS A 328 0.17 5.48 -22.10
CA HIS A 328 -1.03 5.43 -21.28
C HIS A 328 -1.23 4.07 -20.57
N LYS A 329 -0.49 3.05 -20.98
CA LYS A 329 -0.56 1.73 -20.37
C LYS A 329 0.38 1.62 -19.17
N GLU A 330 -0.06 0.84 -18.20
CA GLU A 330 0.63 0.63 -16.93
C GLU A 330 1.94 -0.15 -17.11
N ILE A 331 2.95 0.25 -16.36
CA ILE A 331 4.25 -0.42 -16.25
C ILE A 331 4.14 -1.49 -15.16
N HIS A 332 4.54 -2.73 -15.47
CA HIS A 332 4.50 -3.83 -14.53
C HIS A 332 5.88 -4.43 -14.29
N ILE A 333 6.12 -4.87 -13.06
CA ILE A 333 7.32 -5.66 -12.74
C ILE A 333 6.98 -7.14 -12.97
N PHE A 334 7.83 -7.86 -13.69
CA PHE A 334 7.56 -9.26 -14.01
C PHE A 334 7.49 -10.15 -12.77
N HIS A 335 8.24 -9.82 -11.71
CA HIS A 335 8.26 -10.64 -10.51
C HIS A 335 8.69 -9.86 -9.27
N LYS A 336 8.02 -10.10 -8.15
CA LYS A 336 8.22 -9.39 -6.89
C LYS A 336 9.61 -9.58 -6.24
N SER A 337 10.39 -10.59 -6.63
CA SER A 337 11.77 -10.72 -6.13
C SER A 337 12.68 -9.57 -6.55
N PHE A 338 12.36 -8.85 -7.63
CA PHE A 338 13.11 -7.68 -8.06
C PHE A 338 12.91 -6.47 -7.11
N PRO A 339 11.67 -6.08 -6.76
CA PRO A 339 11.45 -5.13 -5.66
C PRO A 339 12.11 -5.55 -4.33
N ASP A 340 11.97 -6.83 -3.95
CA ASP A 340 12.56 -7.36 -2.74
C ASP A 340 14.11 -7.22 -2.76
N PHE A 341 14.73 -7.48 -3.92
CA PHE A 341 16.18 -7.29 -4.14
C PHE A 341 16.59 -5.82 -4.01
N LEU A 342 15.90 -4.89 -4.69
CA LEU A 342 16.27 -3.47 -4.69
C LEU A 342 16.12 -2.81 -3.31
N GLN A 343 15.23 -3.31 -2.47
CA GLN A 343 14.95 -2.76 -1.14
C GLN A 343 15.79 -3.39 -0.02
N ASP A 344 16.43 -4.53 -0.27
CA ASP A 344 17.29 -5.19 0.72
C ASP A 344 18.75 -4.78 0.53
N LYS A 345 19.29 -4.05 1.51
CA LYS A 345 20.68 -3.56 1.50
C LYS A 345 21.73 -4.69 1.47
N LYS A 346 21.41 -5.89 1.94
CA LYS A 346 22.31 -7.04 1.94
C LYS A 346 22.34 -7.72 0.57
N ARG A 347 21.22 -7.69 -0.15
CA ARG A 347 21.07 -8.29 -1.48
C ARG A 347 21.50 -7.32 -2.58
N CYS A 348 21.04 -6.08 -2.57
CA CYS A 348 21.46 -5.01 -3.49
C CYS A 348 22.66 -4.26 -2.92
N VAL A 349 23.84 -4.82 -3.12
CA VAL A 349 25.12 -4.29 -2.59
C VAL A 349 25.51 -2.98 -3.28
N ASP A 350 25.19 -2.84 -4.57
CA ASP A 350 25.47 -1.63 -5.33
C ASP A 350 24.54 -0.49 -4.91
N ARG A 351 25.12 0.49 -4.21
CA ARG A 351 24.38 1.66 -3.71
C ARG A 351 23.76 2.53 -4.78
N ARG A 352 24.20 2.39 -6.05
CA ARG A 352 23.60 3.12 -7.17
C ARG A 352 22.18 2.67 -7.46
N PHE A 353 21.83 1.42 -7.13
CA PHE A 353 20.51 0.84 -7.39
C PHE A 353 19.70 0.56 -6.12
N TYR A 354 20.33 0.53 -4.96
CA TYR A 354 19.62 0.31 -3.70
C TYR A 354 18.57 1.40 -3.43
N ILE A 355 17.34 0.98 -3.16
CA ILE A 355 16.19 1.84 -2.90
C ILE A 355 15.87 1.81 -1.40
N ASN A 356 16.08 2.94 -0.72
CA ASN A 356 15.56 3.13 0.63
C ASN A 356 14.07 3.47 0.55
N ALA A 357 13.20 2.50 0.86
CA ALA A 357 11.77 2.65 0.73
C ALA A 357 11.23 3.91 1.44
N MET A 358 11.66 4.17 2.68
CA MET A 358 11.20 5.33 3.45
C MET A 358 11.47 6.66 2.72
N THR A 359 12.68 6.84 2.20
CA THR A 359 13.07 8.07 1.48
C THR A 359 12.24 8.27 0.22
N TYR A 360 12.01 7.18 -0.53
CA TYR A 360 11.23 7.26 -1.78
C TYR A 360 9.73 7.39 -1.54
N HIS A 361 9.18 6.81 -0.47
CA HIS A 361 7.82 7.14 -0.03
C HIS A 361 7.67 8.64 0.28
N GLY A 362 8.67 9.26 0.93
CA GLY A 362 8.69 10.71 1.17
C GLY A 362 8.63 11.54 -0.13
N LYS A 363 9.36 11.13 -1.18
CA LYS A 363 9.29 11.78 -2.51
C LYS A 363 7.93 11.59 -3.17
N MET A 364 7.36 10.40 -3.08
CA MET A 364 6.01 10.11 -3.60
C MET A 364 4.94 10.95 -2.90
N VAL A 365 5.05 11.15 -1.57
CA VAL A 365 4.16 12.07 -0.84
C VAL A 365 4.19 13.45 -1.46
N LEU A 366 5.37 14.04 -1.64
CA LEU A 366 5.51 15.39 -2.18
C LEU A 366 4.88 15.52 -3.55
N GLY A 367 5.21 14.61 -4.48
CA GLY A 367 4.62 14.63 -5.82
C GLY A 367 3.10 14.43 -5.83
N CYS A 368 2.57 13.57 -4.96
CA CYS A 368 1.12 13.39 -4.82
C CYS A 368 0.45 14.64 -4.23
N LEU A 369 1.02 15.25 -3.18
CA LEU A 369 0.46 16.47 -2.57
C LEU A 369 0.43 17.64 -3.55
N ASP A 370 1.44 17.77 -4.42
CA ASP A 370 1.46 18.79 -5.47
C ASP A 370 0.29 18.60 -6.44
N LEU A 371 0.02 17.37 -6.89
CA LEU A 371 -1.10 17.07 -7.79
C LEU A 371 -2.46 17.31 -7.12
N VAL A 372 -2.61 16.95 -5.84
CA VAL A 372 -3.85 17.16 -5.09
C VAL A 372 -4.10 18.66 -4.87
N ARG A 373 -3.06 19.45 -4.60
CA ARG A 373 -3.15 20.89 -4.41
C ARG A 373 -3.63 21.64 -5.66
N GLU A 374 -3.31 21.13 -6.85
CA GLU A 374 -3.74 21.72 -8.14
C GLU A 374 -5.20 21.46 -8.48
N LEU A 375 -5.90 20.60 -7.72
CA LEU A 375 -7.30 20.32 -7.92
C LEU A 375 -8.16 21.58 -7.78
N LYS A 376 -9.05 21.76 -8.74
CA LYS A 376 -10.05 22.85 -8.71
C LYS A 376 -11.40 22.33 -8.25
N ARG A 377 -12.21 23.24 -7.74
CA ARG A 377 -13.62 22.98 -7.42
C ARG A 377 -14.35 22.41 -8.64
N ASN A 378 -15.22 21.44 -8.42
CA ASN A 378 -16.04 20.78 -9.44
C ASN A 378 -15.23 20.33 -10.66
N PRO A 379 -14.21 19.46 -10.48
CA PRO A 379 -13.30 19.09 -11.56
C PRO A 379 -13.99 18.34 -12.69
N CYS A 380 -15.14 17.73 -12.40
CA CYS A 380 -15.96 17.01 -13.38
C CYS A 380 -17.04 17.86 -14.03
N SER A 381 -17.17 19.15 -13.69
CA SER A 381 -18.18 20.08 -14.23
C SER A 381 -19.61 19.56 -14.03
N LEU A 382 -19.90 19.01 -12.85
CA LEU A 382 -21.19 18.44 -12.53
C LEU A 382 -22.25 19.52 -12.27
N PRO A 383 -23.50 19.28 -12.65
CA PRO A 383 -24.60 20.16 -12.27
C PRO A 383 -24.78 20.20 -10.74
N PRO A 384 -25.20 21.35 -10.17
CA PRO A 384 -25.52 21.42 -8.73
C PRO A 384 -26.59 20.41 -8.32
N PHE A 385 -26.43 19.84 -7.12
CA PHE A 385 -27.39 18.92 -6.49
C PHE A 385 -27.62 17.59 -7.21
N THR A 386 -26.80 17.23 -8.21
CA THR A 386 -26.85 15.90 -8.83
C THR A 386 -26.28 14.89 -7.84
N THR A 387 -27.04 13.83 -7.53
CA THR A 387 -26.52 12.74 -6.68
C THR A 387 -25.47 11.93 -7.42
N ASN A 388 -24.49 11.39 -6.69
CA ASN A 388 -23.39 10.63 -7.31
C ASN A 388 -23.91 9.41 -8.11
N GLN A 389 -25.04 8.83 -7.70
CA GLN A 389 -25.67 7.69 -8.37
C GLN A 389 -26.36 8.06 -9.69
N ASP A 390 -26.79 9.31 -9.82
CA ASP A 390 -27.52 9.79 -11.02
C ASP A 390 -26.57 10.31 -12.11
N ILE A 391 -25.24 10.31 -11.87
CA ILE A 391 -24.25 10.74 -12.85
C ILE A 391 -24.02 9.61 -13.87
N PRO A 392 -24.39 9.83 -15.16
CA PRO A 392 -24.17 8.83 -16.17
C PRO A 392 -22.69 8.52 -16.37
N ASP A 393 -22.34 7.23 -16.41
CA ASP A 393 -20.98 6.72 -16.64
C ASP A 393 -19.89 7.47 -15.84
N LEU A 394 -20.16 7.67 -14.54
CA LEU A 394 -19.26 8.36 -13.63
C LEU A 394 -17.81 7.82 -13.67
N PRO A 395 -17.54 6.50 -13.75
CA PRO A 395 -16.17 5.99 -13.82
C PRO A 395 -15.40 6.49 -15.05
N GLN A 396 -16.05 6.55 -16.22
CA GLN A 396 -15.42 7.05 -17.44
C GLN A 396 -15.22 8.56 -17.38
N LEU A 397 -16.21 9.30 -16.86
CA LEU A 397 -16.09 10.75 -16.65
C LEU A 397 -14.90 11.11 -15.74
N LEU A 398 -14.73 10.39 -14.64
CA LEU A 398 -13.59 10.57 -13.72
C LEU A 398 -12.26 10.30 -14.42
N LYS A 399 -12.17 9.23 -15.21
CA LYS A 399 -10.99 8.88 -15.99
C LYS A 399 -10.61 9.99 -16.97
N ASP A 400 -11.59 10.53 -17.68
CA ASP A 400 -11.36 11.53 -18.73
C ASP A 400 -11.02 12.92 -18.16
N ARG A 401 -11.61 13.29 -17.01
CA ARG A 401 -11.45 14.63 -16.42
C ARG A 401 -10.27 14.76 -15.47
N LEU A 402 -9.99 13.74 -14.67
CA LEU A 402 -8.95 13.82 -13.63
C LEU A 402 -7.62 13.23 -14.10
N GLY A 403 -7.67 12.19 -14.93
CA GLY A 403 -6.48 11.41 -15.28
C GLY A 403 -5.95 10.55 -14.12
N GLY A 404 -5.19 9.51 -14.47
CA GLY A 404 -4.76 8.50 -13.50
C GLY A 404 -3.82 9.01 -12.42
N ALA A 405 -2.88 9.91 -12.73
CA ALA A 405 -1.94 10.46 -11.76
C ALA A 405 -2.65 11.21 -10.61
N VAL A 406 -3.65 12.02 -10.93
CA VAL A 406 -4.40 12.78 -9.91
C VAL A 406 -5.24 11.83 -9.07
N ARG A 407 -5.90 10.84 -9.69
CA ARG A 407 -6.65 9.82 -8.98
C ARG A 407 -5.75 8.99 -8.06
N TYR A 408 -4.60 8.54 -8.56
CA TYR A 408 -3.59 7.88 -7.73
C TYR A 408 -3.18 8.74 -6.54
N ALA A 409 -2.87 10.01 -6.79
CA ALA A 409 -2.47 10.94 -5.73
C ALA A 409 -3.57 11.09 -4.66
N CYS A 410 -4.84 11.24 -5.05
CA CYS A 410 -5.97 11.35 -4.12
C CYS A 410 -6.09 10.16 -3.17
N HIS A 411 -5.83 8.94 -3.64
CA HIS A 411 -5.97 7.71 -2.86
C HIS A 411 -4.75 7.36 -2.02
N TYR A 412 -3.53 7.69 -2.49
CA TYR A 412 -2.33 7.06 -1.95
C TYR A 412 -1.34 7.99 -1.26
N TRP A 413 -1.50 9.32 -1.33
CA TRP A 413 -0.58 10.23 -0.66
C TRP A 413 -0.46 9.94 0.85
N ALA A 414 -1.57 9.66 1.53
CA ALA A 414 -1.58 9.38 2.96
C ALA A 414 -0.93 8.03 3.30
N LYS A 415 -1.12 7.00 2.47
CA LYS A 415 -0.44 5.70 2.62
C LYS A 415 1.08 5.84 2.42
N HIS A 416 1.50 6.64 1.45
CA HIS A 416 2.92 6.97 1.31
C HIS A 416 3.45 7.75 2.52
N LEU A 417 2.65 8.65 3.11
CA LEU A 417 3.03 9.39 4.31
C LEU A 417 3.30 8.46 5.50
N GLU A 418 2.46 7.47 5.74
CA GLU A 418 2.65 6.49 6.82
C GLU A 418 4.01 5.78 6.74
N LEU A 419 4.46 5.47 5.52
CA LEU A 419 5.72 4.79 5.24
C LEU A 419 6.91 5.73 5.05
N SER A 420 6.69 7.04 5.05
CA SER A 420 7.73 8.06 4.84
C SER A 420 8.65 8.24 6.07
N PRO A 421 9.81 8.89 5.91
CA PRO A 421 10.72 9.17 7.03
C PRO A 421 10.05 10.04 8.10
N LYS A 422 10.39 9.79 9.39
CA LYS A 422 9.93 10.57 10.53
C LYS A 422 11.02 11.50 11.09
N SER A 423 12.23 11.44 10.58
CA SER A 423 13.42 12.14 11.12
C SER A 423 14.43 12.53 10.03
N ASP A 424 13.96 13.00 8.86
CA ASP A 424 14.81 13.33 7.72
C ASP A 424 14.53 14.76 7.23
N ASN A 425 15.39 15.28 6.35
CA ASN A 425 15.27 16.61 5.72
C ASN A 425 13.94 16.78 4.95
N TYR A 426 13.33 15.68 4.51
CA TYR A 426 12.02 15.69 3.84
C TYR A 426 10.85 16.02 4.77
N VAL A 427 10.99 15.81 6.09
CA VAL A 427 9.90 16.02 7.05
C VAL A 427 9.35 17.44 7.00
N HIS A 428 10.23 18.43 6.94
CA HIS A 428 9.80 19.85 6.85
C HIS A 428 9.02 20.12 5.55
N GLN A 429 9.54 19.67 4.43
CA GLN A 429 8.89 19.85 3.12
C GLN A 429 7.52 19.18 3.10
N ILE A 430 7.43 17.94 3.61
CA ILE A 430 6.15 17.21 3.71
C ILE A 430 5.14 17.99 4.57
N ILE A 431 5.55 18.52 5.74
CA ILE A 431 4.66 19.30 6.60
C ILE A 431 4.14 20.55 5.89
N VAL A 432 5.01 21.29 5.22
CA VAL A 432 4.63 22.50 4.47
C VAL A 432 3.65 22.15 3.35
N SER A 433 3.97 21.15 2.52
CA SER A 433 3.08 20.72 1.43
C SER A 433 1.73 20.20 1.92
N MET A 434 1.69 19.49 3.08
CA MET A 434 0.42 19.08 3.69
C MET A 434 -0.41 20.28 4.18
N VAL A 435 0.21 21.28 4.79
CA VAL A 435 -0.49 22.52 5.22
C VAL A 435 -1.13 23.21 4.02
N GLU A 436 -0.40 23.33 2.92
CA GLU A 436 -0.90 23.96 1.69
C GLU A 436 -2.05 23.17 1.08
N MET A 437 -1.91 21.83 1.00
CA MET A 437 -2.95 20.95 0.47
C MET A 437 -4.21 20.99 1.34
N LEU A 438 -4.09 20.93 2.67
CA LEU A 438 -5.25 20.93 3.56
C LEU A 438 -6.01 22.27 3.56
N ARG A 439 -5.35 23.38 3.27
CA ARG A 439 -6.03 24.67 3.05
C ARG A 439 -6.95 24.64 1.83
N SER A 440 -6.68 23.79 0.86
CA SER A 440 -7.47 23.58 -0.35
C SER A 440 -8.06 22.16 -0.43
N ALA A 441 -8.39 21.55 0.70
CA ALA A 441 -8.88 20.17 0.77
C ALA A 441 -10.25 19.89 0.10
N PRO A 442 -11.22 20.84 0.01
CA PRO A 442 -12.56 20.52 -0.50
C PRO A 442 -12.59 19.80 -1.86
N PRO A 443 -11.82 20.17 -2.89
CA PRO A 443 -11.80 19.44 -4.17
C PRO A 443 -11.29 18.00 -4.05
N TRP A 444 -10.34 17.72 -3.16
CA TRP A 444 -9.88 16.36 -2.88
C TRP A 444 -10.98 15.51 -2.23
N ILE A 445 -11.70 16.07 -1.24
CA ILE A 445 -12.84 15.41 -0.60
C ILE A 445 -13.95 15.12 -1.63
N GLU A 446 -14.17 16.05 -2.58
CA GLU A 446 -15.11 15.89 -3.68
C GLU A 446 -14.73 14.69 -4.56
N VAL A 447 -13.48 14.57 -4.99
CA VAL A 447 -13.01 13.44 -5.81
C VAL A 447 -13.24 12.10 -5.08
N LEU A 448 -12.87 12.01 -3.80
CA LEU A 448 -13.07 10.78 -3.02
C LEU A 448 -14.56 10.44 -2.81
N SER A 449 -15.43 11.46 -2.70
CA SER A 449 -16.87 11.23 -2.67
C SER A 449 -17.40 10.66 -3.98
N LEU A 450 -16.99 11.23 -5.12
CA LEU A 450 -17.38 10.75 -6.45
C LEU A 450 -16.92 9.32 -6.72
N GLU A 451 -15.76 8.93 -6.20
CA GLU A 451 -15.24 7.57 -6.31
C GLU A 451 -15.80 6.60 -5.25
N ASN A 452 -16.75 7.05 -4.41
CA ASN A 452 -17.33 6.29 -3.30
C ASN A 452 -16.29 5.84 -2.24
N HIS A 453 -15.22 6.63 -2.07
CA HIS A 453 -14.09 6.39 -1.15
C HIS A 453 -13.99 7.46 -0.06
N LEU A 454 -15.07 8.15 0.28
CA LEU A 454 -15.07 9.25 1.26
C LEU A 454 -14.48 8.87 2.64
N GLY A 455 -14.60 7.60 3.02
CA GLY A 455 -13.99 7.07 4.24
C GLY A 455 -12.45 7.22 4.28
N GLU A 456 -11.78 7.26 3.12
CA GLU A 456 -10.33 7.45 3.04
C GLU A 456 -9.90 8.83 3.54
N VAL A 457 -10.76 9.86 3.48
CA VAL A 457 -10.46 11.18 4.06
C VAL A 457 -10.19 11.05 5.55
N ILE A 458 -11.05 10.31 6.24
CA ILE A 458 -10.97 10.12 7.70
C ILE A 458 -9.72 9.31 8.05
N HIS A 459 -9.42 8.24 7.30
CA HIS A 459 -8.20 7.46 7.46
C HIS A 459 -6.95 8.33 7.23
N SER A 460 -6.94 9.14 6.18
CA SER A 460 -5.83 10.05 5.87
C SER A 460 -5.59 11.06 6.98
N MET A 461 -6.65 11.65 7.55
CA MET A 461 -6.53 12.61 8.65
C MET A 461 -5.96 11.95 9.91
N ASN A 462 -6.43 10.77 10.27
CA ASN A 462 -5.87 9.99 11.39
C ASN A 462 -4.41 9.60 11.11
N GLY A 463 -4.08 9.19 9.89
CA GLY A 463 -2.70 8.89 9.48
C GLY A 463 -1.75 10.08 9.64
N ILE A 464 -2.19 11.32 9.33
CA ILE A 464 -1.41 12.53 9.60
C ILE A 464 -1.16 12.70 11.10
N LEU A 465 -2.20 12.55 11.94
CA LEU A 465 -2.08 12.72 13.39
C LEU A 465 -1.10 11.70 13.99
N ASP A 466 -1.18 10.45 13.57
CA ASP A 466 -0.27 9.37 13.98
C ASP A 466 1.17 9.62 13.51
N TRP A 467 1.33 10.07 12.26
CA TRP A 467 2.63 10.41 11.71
C TRP A 467 3.28 11.58 12.46
N LEU A 468 2.52 12.64 12.74
CA LEU A 468 2.96 13.78 13.55
C LEU A 468 3.39 13.35 14.96
N GLY A 469 2.67 12.41 15.58
CA GLY A 469 3.05 11.80 16.86
C GLY A 469 4.42 11.15 16.81
N LYS A 470 4.67 10.35 15.77
CA LYS A 470 5.94 9.63 15.56
C LYS A 470 7.11 10.58 15.24
N VAL A 471 6.88 11.64 14.46
CA VAL A 471 7.88 12.68 14.17
C VAL A 471 8.32 13.41 15.44
N SER A 472 7.45 13.48 16.46
CA SER A 472 7.75 14.18 17.73
C SER A 472 8.46 13.31 18.76
N GLY A 473 8.73 12.02 18.47
CA GLY A 473 9.44 11.11 19.37
C GLY A 473 8.64 10.66 20.60
N SER A 474 7.30 10.82 20.60
CA SER A 474 6.45 10.43 21.73
C SER A 474 5.39 9.41 21.32
N LEU A 475 5.35 8.30 22.06
CA LEU A 475 4.40 7.18 21.93
C LEU A 475 3.03 7.44 22.64
N LEU A 476 2.67 8.70 22.90
CA LEU A 476 1.41 9.00 23.58
C LEU A 476 0.38 9.57 22.60
N PRO A 477 -0.91 9.18 22.69
CA PRO A 477 -1.97 9.70 21.83
C PRO A 477 -2.12 11.22 22.01
N LEU A 478 -2.13 11.94 20.90
CA LEU A 478 -2.24 13.41 20.81
C LEU A 478 -3.67 13.91 21.17
N THR A 479 -4.21 13.46 22.29
CA THR A 479 -5.58 13.81 22.70
C THR A 479 -5.69 15.18 23.39
N GLN A 480 -4.57 15.87 23.66
CA GLN A 480 -4.62 17.18 24.33
C GLN A 480 -3.63 18.19 23.71
N LYS A 481 -4.15 19.36 23.33
CA LYS A 481 -3.39 20.49 22.79
C LYS A 481 -2.18 20.90 23.67
N GLY A 482 -2.30 20.76 25.01
CA GLY A 482 -1.23 21.04 25.96
C GLY A 482 -0.06 20.08 25.93
N LEU A 483 -0.32 18.80 25.68
CA LEU A 483 0.72 17.77 25.52
C LEU A 483 1.54 17.99 24.23
N PHE A 484 0.90 18.35 23.13
CA PHE A 484 1.57 18.64 21.88
C PHE A 484 2.57 19.82 22.01
N ILE A 485 2.15 20.92 22.66
CA ILE A 485 3.03 22.08 22.95
C ILE A 485 4.20 21.67 23.86
N TYR A 486 3.95 20.80 24.86
CA TYR A 486 5.00 20.28 25.74
C TYR A 486 6.04 19.47 24.94
N TYR A 487 5.61 18.58 24.04
CA TYR A 487 6.53 17.79 23.22
C TYR A 487 7.28 18.62 22.18
N CYS A 488 6.66 19.64 21.60
CA CYS A 488 7.37 20.61 20.75
C CYS A 488 8.51 21.29 21.51
N LYS A 489 8.29 21.67 22.77
CA LYS A 489 9.33 22.23 23.65
C LYS A 489 10.44 21.21 23.96
N GLN A 490 10.10 19.92 24.13
CA GLN A 490 11.11 18.85 24.32
C GLN A 490 11.99 18.66 23.07
N VAL A 491 11.40 18.66 21.86
CA VAL A 491 12.17 18.57 20.61
C VAL A 491 13.10 19.76 20.44
N ILE A 492 12.63 20.97 20.74
CA ILE A 492 13.47 22.19 20.76
C ILE A 492 14.63 22.01 21.77
N SER A 493 14.33 21.51 22.97
CA SER A 493 15.35 21.28 24.01
C SER A 493 16.42 20.26 23.58
N ILE A 494 16.01 19.17 22.89
CA ILE A 494 16.93 18.16 22.36
C ILE A 494 17.78 18.74 21.23
N ALA A 495 17.19 19.51 20.32
CA ALA A 495 17.91 20.18 19.24
C ALA A 495 18.90 21.21 19.78
N GLN A 496 18.52 22.00 20.80
CA GLN A 496 19.41 22.92 21.49
C GLN A 496 20.56 22.18 22.21
N LYS A 497 20.28 21.03 22.85
CA LYS A 497 21.33 20.20 23.43
C LYS A 497 22.31 19.68 22.38
N ASN A 498 21.81 19.24 21.23
CA ASN A 498 22.65 18.76 20.13
C ASN A 498 23.49 19.90 19.52
N ALA A 499 22.90 21.09 19.36
CA ALA A 499 23.62 22.29 18.94
C ALA A 499 24.72 22.67 19.95
N ASN A 500 24.42 22.61 21.25
CA ASN A 500 25.40 22.87 22.30
C ASN A 500 26.53 21.83 22.33
N ILE A 501 26.23 20.54 22.04
CA ILE A 501 27.23 19.49 21.89
C ILE A 501 28.11 19.77 20.67
N ALA A 502 27.53 20.11 19.53
CA ALA A 502 28.26 20.48 18.32
C ALA A 502 29.16 21.68 18.58
N GLN A 503 28.70 22.70 19.31
CA GLN A 503 29.46 23.88 19.71
C GLN A 503 30.61 23.54 20.67
N LYS A 504 30.40 22.61 21.64
CA LYS A 504 31.45 22.12 22.50
C LYS A 504 32.50 21.34 21.72
N MET A 505 32.09 20.49 20.77
CA MET A 505 33.02 19.76 19.90
C MET A 505 33.84 20.72 19.03
N ALA A 506 33.22 21.75 18.47
CA ALA A 506 33.91 22.82 17.74
C ALA A 506 34.94 23.55 18.59
N ASN A 507 34.58 23.88 19.84
CA ASN A 507 35.52 24.50 20.77
C ASN A 507 36.70 23.60 21.15
N ILE A 508 36.49 22.29 21.34
CA ILE A 508 37.52 21.30 21.57
C ILE A 508 38.47 21.20 20.36
N THR A 509 37.90 21.18 19.14
CA THR A 509 38.70 21.15 17.91
C THR A 509 39.52 22.43 17.76
N ARG A 510 38.96 23.60 18.11
CA ARG A 510 39.66 24.88 18.11
C ARG A 510 40.79 24.92 19.16
N GLN A 511 40.57 24.35 20.36
CA GLN A 511 41.63 24.23 21.37
C GLN A 511 42.76 23.29 20.94
N LYS A 512 42.42 22.15 20.29
CA LYS A 512 43.37 21.21 19.71
C LYS A 512 44.17 21.85 18.56
N ALA A 513 43.51 22.67 17.71
CA ALA A 513 44.19 23.42 16.65
C ALA A 513 45.17 24.44 17.21
N LYS A 514 44.81 25.22 18.27
CA LYS A 514 45.70 26.15 18.97
C LYS A 514 46.87 25.45 19.66
N ALA A 515 46.63 24.26 20.21
CA ALA A 515 47.75 23.44 20.78
C ALA A 515 48.69 22.90 19.71
N ALA A 516 48.17 22.62 18.51
CA ALA A 516 49.00 22.18 17.36
C ALA A 516 49.79 23.34 16.75
N GLU A 517 49.29 24.58 16.79
CA GLU A 517 50.07 25.78 16.40
C GLU A 517 51.29 26.04 17.27
N GLN A 518 51.32 25.52 18.51
CA GLN A 518 52.45 25.65 19.43
C GLN A 518 53.51 24.58 19.21
N CYS A 519 53.24 23.56 18.42
CA CYS A 519 54.23 22.52 18.01
C CYS A 519 54.61 22.77 16.55
N SER A 520 55.69 23.55 16.34
CA SER A 520 56.17 23.89 14.99
C SER A 520 56.58 22.63 14.23
N ASP A 521 56.06 22.41 13.05
CA ASP A 521 56.59 21.87 11.80
C ASP A 521 55.67 20.95 10.96
N VAL A 522 54.41 20.68 11.35
CA VAL A 522 53.56 19.77 10.54
C VAL A 522 52.18 20.39 10.15
N THR A 523 51.99 21.69 10.19
CA THR A 523 50.67 22.10 10.64
C THR A 523 49.88 23.11 9.83
N GLU A 524 50.40 23.76 8.83
CA GLU A 524 49.58 24.74 8.09
C GLU A 524 48.36 24.08 7.40
N LYS A 525 48.56 22.93 6.78
CA LYS A 525 47.45 22.19 6.13
C LYS A 525 46.47 21.56 7.13
N HIS A 526 46.92 21.08 8.28
CA HIS A 526 46.06 20.47 9.29
C HIS A 526 45.25 21.52 10.05
N VAL A 527 45.80 22.70 10.29
CA VAL A 527 45.11 23.84 10.89
C VAL A 527 44.03 24.37 9.93
N GLU A 528 44.32 24.50 8.64
CA GLU A 528 43.35 24.92 7.62
C GLU A 528 42.17 23.94 7.49
N ILE A 529 42.43 22.63 7.54
CA ILE A 529 41.39 21.59 7.54
C ILE A 529 40.54 21.66 8.83
N ALA A 530 41.16 21.89 9.99
CA ALA A 530 40.46 22.02 11.26
C ALA A 530 39.55 23.25 11.27
N TRP A 531 40.00 24.40 10.76
CA TRP A 531 39.18 25.63 10.62
C TRP A 531 38.00 25.43 9.63
N LYS A 532 38.25 24.77 8.50
CA LYS A 532 37.16 24.46 7.54
C LYS A 532 36.11 23.51 8.13
N ASN A 533 36.57 22.50 8.89
CA ASN A 533 35.62 21.56 9.58
C ASN A 533 34.83 22.26 10.70
N ASP A 534 35.43 23.22 11.40
CA ASP A 534 34.75 24.02 12.42
C ASP A 534 33.68 24.92 11.83
N ASP A 535 33.98 25.59 10.71
CA ASP A 535 32.99 26.44 9.96
C ASP A 535 31.82 25.61 9.41
N ILE A 536 32.12 24.40 8.90
CA ILE A 536 31.07 23.47 8.43
C ILE A 536 30.22 22.98 9.63
N ALA A 537 30.81 22.65 10.77
CA ALA A 537 30.06 22.23 11.96
C ALA A 537 29.16 23.35 12.49
N TRP A 538 29.64 24.61 12.48
CA TRP A 538 28.86 25.77 12.88
C TRP A 538 27.68 26.07 11.94
N LYS A 539 27.90 26.00 10.62
CA LYS A 539 26.86 26.16 9.61
C LYS A 539 25.82 25.05 9.72
N ASN A 540 26.25 23.81 9.95
CA ASN A 540 25.33 22.67 10.12
C ASN A 540 24.49 22.79 11.42
N ALA A 541 25.08 23.24 12.53
CA ALA A 541 24.35 23.47 13.77
C ALA A 541 23.30 24.60 13.63
N GLY A 542 23.63 25.69 12.96
CA GLY A 542 22.70 26.77 12.65
C GLY A 542 21.55 26.32 11.73
N ALA A 543 21.86 25.52 10.70
CA ALA A 543 20.85 24.97 9.80
C ALA A 543 19.89 24.01 10.53
N VAL A 544 20.40 23.14 11.41
CA VAL A 544 19.58 22.23 12.23
C VAL A 544 18.64 23.02 13.13
N GLN A 545 19.10 24.10 13.76
CA GLN A 545 18.26 24.94 14.61
C GLN A 545 17.14 25.63 13.80
N GLN A 546 17.48 26.22 12.65
CA GLN A 546 16.47 26.87 11.78
C GLN A 546 15.43 25.87 11.28
N VAL A 547 15.83 24.66 10.85
CA VAL A 547 14.93 23.59 10.42
C VAL A 547 14.02 23.14 11.57
N THR A 548 14.56 23.02 12.78
CA THR A 548 13.76 22.62 13.97
C THR A 548 12.70 23.67 14.32
N GLU A 549 13.06 24.94 14.33
CA GLU A 549 12.15 26.05 14.60
C GLU A 549 11.06 26.13 13.50
N ALA A 550 11.42 25.93 12.24
CA ALA A 550 10.49 25.87 11.12
C ALA A 550 9.50 24.68 11.23
N ILE A 551 9.99 23.49 11.61
CA ILE A 551 9.14 22.30 11.83
C ILE A 551 8.12 22.55 12.94
N VAL A 552 8.54 23.13 14.08
CA VAL A 552 7.64 23.43 15.20
C VAL A 552 6.61 24.48 14.81
N SER A 553 7.02 25.51 14.10
CA SER A 553 6.13 26.58 13.60
C SER A 553 5.08 26.06 12.63
N ALA A 554 5.40 25.06 11.79
CA ALA A 554 4.48 24.50 10.80
C ALA A 554 3.58 23.36 11.36
N LYS A 555 3.99 22.67 12.41
CA LYS A 555 3.22 21.56 12.99
C LYS A 555 1.89 21.97 13.61
N THR A 556 1.84 23.12 14.30
CA THR A 556 0.61 23.60 14.93
C THR A 556 -0.48 23.89 13.90
N PRO A 557 -0.21 24.63 12.82
CA PRO A 557 -1.17 24.80 11.74
C PRO A 557 -1.62 23.50 11.09
N LEU A 558 -0.70 22.55 10.89
CA LEU A 558 -1.05 21.26 10.31
C LEU A 558 -2.00 20.46 11.21
N TYR A 559 -1.74 20.42 12.52
CA TYR A 559 -2.63 19.76 13.48
C TYR A 559 -4.03 20.37 13.49
N ASP A 560 -4.11 21.70 13.56
CA ASP A 560 -5.38 22.42 13.59
C ASP A 560 -6.19 22.20 12.29
N LEU A 561 -5.54 22.28 11.12
CA LEU A 561 -6.15 21.98 9.81
C LEU A 561 -6.60 20.54 9.69
N THR A 562 -5.76 19.59 10.11
CA THR A 562 -6.09 18.16 10.07
C THR A 562 -7.32 17.86 10.93
N THR A 563 -7.37 18.42 12.14
CA THR A 563 -8.49 18.24 13.06
C THR A 563 -9.77 18.89 12.52
N ASP A 564 -9.65 20.03 11.87
CA ASP A 564 -10.78 20.72 11.23
C ASP A 564 -11.33 19.91 10.04
N CYS A 565 -10.45 19.42 9.14
CA CYS A 565 -10.84 18.54 8.04
C CYS A 565 -11.47 17.23 8.53
N LEU A 566 -10.94 16.63 9.60
CA LEU A 566 -11.50 15.42 10.19
C LEU A 566 -12.94 15.67 10.69
N ARG A 567 -13.15 16.74 11.48
CA ARG A 567 -14.47 17.10 12.01
C ARG A 567 -15.46 17.41 10.89
N PHE A 568 -15.03 18.17 9.90
CA PHE A 568 -15.83 18.47 8.71
C PHE A 568 -16.28 17.19 8.01
N SER A 569 -15.35 16.28 7.72
CA SER A 569 -15.62 15.04 7.00
C SER A 569 -16.54 14.10 7.79
N VAL A 570 -16.37 14.01 9.11
CA VAL A 570 -17.23 13.18 9.97
C VAL A 570 -18.64 13.80 10.08
N TYR A 571 -18.72 15.11 10.30
CA TYR A 571 -20.01 15.81 10.51
C TYR A 571 -20.89 15.78 9.27
N PHE A 572 -20.31 16.02 8.10
CA PHE A 572 -21.01 16.06 6.81
C PHE A 572 -20.85 14.81 5.96
N PHE A 573 -20.42 13.68 6.55
CA PHE A 573 -20.12 12.44 5.83
C PHE A 573 -21.27 12.01 4.90
N TYR A 574 -22.48 11.86 5.45
CA TYR A 574 -23.60 11.32 4.71
C TYR A 574 -24.06 12.22 3.55
N PRO A 575 -24.31 13.52 3.74
CA PRO A 575 -24.65 14.42 2.63
C PRO A 575 -23.61 14.42 1.52
N ILE A 576 -22.32 14.45 1.87
CA ILE A 576 -21.23 14.49 0.91
C ILE A 576 -21.13 13.15 0.16
N GLN A 577 -21.33 12.03 0.83
CA GLN A 577 -21.29 10.71 0.21
C GLN A 577 -22.41 10.52 -0.82
N GLN A 578 -23.59 11.09 -0.60
CA GLN A 578 -24.72 11.03 -1.53
C GLN A 578 -24.56 11.97 -2.73
N CYS A 579 -24.03 13.16 -2.50
CA CYS A 579 -23.82 14.18 -3.52
C CYS A 579 -22.57 15.00 -3.19
N ALA A 580 -21.51 14.81 -3.96
CA ALA A 580 -20.24 15.46 -3.75
C ALA A 580 -20.32 17.00 -3.73
N GLN A 581 -21.23 17.58 -4.55
CA GLN A 581 -21.45 19.03 -4.60
C GLN A 581 -22.02 19.64 -3.30
N GLN A 582 -22.56 18.81 -2.38
CA GLN A 582 -22.98 19.27 -1.05
C GLN A 582 -21.82 19.85 -0.23
N ILE A 583 -20.59 19.56 -0.56
CA ILE A 583 -19.41 20.20 0.03
C ILE A 583 -19.56 21.73 -0.06
N TYR A 584 -19.91 22.25 -1.23
CA TYR A 584 -19.94 23.69 -1.51
C TYR A 584 -21.30 24.33 -1.23
N HIS A 585 -22.39 23.59 -1.37
CA HIS A 585 -23.74 24.13 -1.26
C HIS A 585 -24.34 24.04 0.15
N SER A 586 -23.81 23.14 1.00
CA SER A 586 -24.31 22.98 2.37
C SER A 586 -23.18 22.83 3.41
N ALA A 587 -22.23 21.91 3.20
CA ALA A 587 -21.29 21.55 4.24
C ALA A 587 -20.35 22.71 4.62
N LEU A 588 -19.70 23.37 3.65
CA LEU A 588 -18.85 24.53 3.91
C LEU A 588 -19.63 25.73 4.47
N PRO A 589 -20.79 26.14 3.88
CA PRO A 589 -21.60 27.23 4.44
C PRO A 589 -22.09 26.99 5.88
N LEU A 590 -22.39 25.72 6.23
CA LEU A 590 -22.88 25.35 7.57
C LEU A 590 -21.76 25.02 8.56
N SER A 591 -20.50 25.06 8.13
CA SER A 591 -19.35 24.86 9.01
C SER A 591 -19.18 26.02 9.99
N PRO A 592 -18.56 25.77 11.16
CA PRO A 592 -18.31 26.83 12.14
C PRO A 592 -17.47 27.98 11.57
N THR A 593 -17.80 29.20 11.96
CA THR A 593 -17.11 30.42 11.45
C THR A 593 -15.63 30.51 11.86
N SER A 594 -15.22 29.79 12.92
CA SER A 594 -13.81 29.68 13.30
C SER A 594 -13.04 28.63 12.49
N SER A 595 -13.74 27.74 11.77
CA SER A 595 -13.15 26.69 10.96
C SER A 595 -12.22 27.26 9.88
N HIS A 596 -11.10 26.59 9.65
CA HIS A 596 -10.16 26.96 8.58
C HIS A 596 -10.76 26.72 7.20
N LEU A 597 -11.52 25.63 7.04
CA LEU A 597 -12.21 25.31 5.78
C LEU A 597 -13.27 26.36 5.44
N TYR A 598 -14.06 26.81 6.45
CA TYR A 598 -15.02 27.90 6.26
C TYR A 598 -14.37 29.19 5.82
N LYS A 599 -13.27 29.60 6.48
CA LYS A 599 -12.53 30.82 6.13
C LYS A 599 -11.94 30.77 4.73
N SER A 600 -11.36 29.62 4.34
CA SER A 600 -10.85 29.42 2.98
C SER A 600 -11.99 29.43 1.95
N TYR A 601 -13.15 28.87 2.29
CA TYR A 601 -14.34 28.91 1.45
C TYR A 601 -14.84 30.34 1.23
N LEU A 602 -14.95 31.14 2.28
CA LEU A 602 -15.37 32.56 2.18
C LEU A 602 -14.44 33.38 1.29
N GLN A 603 -13.13 33.18 1.39
CA GLN A 603 -12.18 33.88 0.55
C GLN A 603 -12.40 33.54 -0.93
N ASN A 604 -12.58 32.26 -1.26
CA ASN A 604 -12.83 31.81 -2.62
C ASN A 604 -14.18 32.31 -3.18
N VAL A 605 -15.22 32.42 -2.34
CA VAL A 605 -16.52 32.96 -2.75
C VAL A 605 -16.44 34.46 -3.07
N ILE A 606 -15.64 35.19 -2.34
CA ILE A 606 -15.42 36.62 -2.57
C ILE A 606 -14.69 36.80 -3.92
N ASP A 607 -13.68 35.98 -4.19
CA ASP A 607 -12.86 36.07 -5.40
C ASP A 607 -13.63 35.64 -6.67
N ASP A 608 -14.54 34.66 -6.58
CA ASP A 608 -15.26 34.07 -7.74
C ASP A 608 -16.59 34.78 -8.11
N GLN A 609 -17.05 35.80 -7.35
CA GLN A 609 -18.37 36.47 -7.51
C GLN A 609 -19.57 35.48 -7.58
N LEU A 610 -19.44 34.30 -7.05
CA LEU A 610 -20.49 33.27 -7.09
C LEU A 610 -21.57 33.62 -6.05
N SER A 611 -22.82 33.85 -6.51
CA SER A 611 -24.01 34.08 -5.68
C SER A 611 -24.38 32.80 -4.91
N HIS A 612 -23.73 32.58 -3.78
CA HIS A 612 -24.06 31.48 -2.88
C HIS A 612 -24.48 31.99 -1.52
N ILE A 613 -25.14 31.15 -0.75
CA ILE A 613 -25.61 31.43 0.59
C ILE A 613 -24.43 31.97 1.44
N THR A 614 -24.35 33.26 1.60
CA THR A 614 -23.21 33.92 2.25
C THR A 614 -23.43 34.25 3.72
N ALA A 615 -24.67 34.11 4.23
CA ALA A 615 -24.97 34.40 5.61
C ALA A 615 -26.05 33.46 6.17
N PHE A 616 -25.64 32.62 7.11
CA PHE A 616 -26.56 31.96 8.03
C PHE A 616 -26.62 32.71 9.34
N SER A 617 -27.77 33.25 9.68
CA SER A 617 -28.04 33.72 11.02
C SER A 617 -28.05 32.52 11.97
N GLY A 618 -27.14 32.50 12.95
CA GLY A 618 -27.02 31.38 13.92
C GLY A 618 -25.99 30.31 13.60
N ALA A 619 -25.09 30.51 12.62
CA ALA A 619 -23.99 29.61 12.41
C ALA A 619 -23.13 29.44 13.70
N PRO A 620 -22.75 28.23 14.08
CA PRO A 620 -21.93 28.01 15.27
C PRO A 620 -20.55 28.64 15.10
N ASN A 621 -19.99 29.17 16.19
CA ASN A 621 -18.64 29.72 16.14
C ASN A 621 -17.54 28.63 16.17
N THR A 622 -17.82 27.50 16.79
CA THR A 622 -16.88 26.40 16.96
C THR A 622 -17.58 25.06 16.74
N TRP A 623 -16.81 24.04 16.40
CA TRP A 623 -17.33 22.66 16.36
C TRP A 623 -17.88 22.27 17.72
N GLY A 624 -19.14 21.81 17.76
CA GLY A 624 -19.76 21.26 18.96
C GLY A 624 -19.05 19.99 19.45
N LEU A 625 -19.35 19.59 20.69
CA LEU A 625 -18.88 18.31 21.23
C LEU A 625 -19.56 17.11 20.55
N LEU A 626 -20.76 17.33 19.98
CA LEU A 626 -21.50 16.30 19.25
C LEU A 626 -20.93 16.17 17.85
N LEU A 627 -20.22 15.06 17.59
CA LEU A 627 -19.64 14.76 16.27
C LEU A 627 -20.71 14.25 15.31
N ARG A 628 -21.61 13.35 15.78
CA ARG A 628 -22.66 12.74 14.99
C ARG A 628 -23.72 12.08 15.87
N THR A 629 -24.95 11.96 15.36
CA THR A 629 -26.02 11.17 15.96
C THR A 629 -26.25 9.90 15.15
N ILE A 630 -26.23 8.75 15.81
CA ILE A 630 -26.66 7.50 15.21
C ILE A 630 -28.16 7.36 15.50
N ASN A 631 -28.99 7.45 14.46
CA ASN A 631 -30.41 7.16 14.60
C ASN A 631 -30.60 5.66 14.64
N VAL A 632 -30.96 5.13 15.77
CA VAL A 632 -31.37 3.73 15.95
C VAL A 632 -32.89 3.64 15.99
N ARG A 633 -33.44 2.56 15.43
CA ARG A 633 -34.88 2.29 15.51
C ARG A 633 -35.31 2.22 17.00
N PRO A 634 -36.60 2.44 17.32
CA PRO A 634 -37.07 2.66 18.69
C PRO A 634 -37.01 1.39 19.55
N LYS A 635 -35.81 0.95 19.87
CA LYS A 635 -35.51 0.00 20.95
C LYS A 635 -34.75 0.75 22.01
N GLU A 636 -35.01 0.46 23.28
CA GLU A 636 -34.32 1.12 24.37
C GLU A 636 -32.85 0.74 24.39
N LEU A 637 -31.98 1.73 24.36
CA LEU A 637 -30.55 1.57 24.53
C LEU A 637 -30.26 1.17 25.98
N THR A 638 -29.75 -0.04 26.20
CA THR A 638 -29.47 -0.55 27.54
C THR A 638 -28.08 -0.17 28.03
N CYS A 639 -27.07 -0.23 27.17
CA CYS A 639 -25.73 0.24 27.52
C CYS A 639 -24.88 0.56 26.27
N ILE A 640 -23.82 1.34 26.50
CA ILE A 640 -22.86 1.72 25.47
C ILE A 640 -21.43 1.58 25.96
N ALA A 641 -20.55 1.11 25.12
CA ALA A 641 -19.10 1.09 25.35
C ALA A 641 -18.36 1.65 24.14
N THR A 642 -17.19 2.21 24.37
CA THR A 642 -16.35 2.79 23.29
C THR A 642 -14.92 2.30 23.40
N SER A 643 -14.29 2.09 22.27
CA SER A 643 -12.85 1.92 22.11
C SER A 643 -12.31 2.91 21.07
N ALA A 644 -11.02 2.95 20.85
CA ALA A 644 -10.41 3.84 19.87
C ALA A 644 -10.98 3.67 18.44
N GLN A 645 -11.46 2.48 18.09
CA GLN A 645 -11.94 2.15 16.74
C GLN A 645 -13.41 1.76 16.66
N ARG A 646 -14.09 1.51 17.80
CA ARG A 646 -15.46 0.97 17.81
C ARG A 646 -16.34 1.66 18.84
N ILE A 647 -17.61 1.85 18.47
CA ILE A 647 -18.71 2.20 19.37
C ILE A 647 -19.61 0.97 19.42
N ILE A 648 -19.89 0.50 20.61
CA ILE A 648 -20.70 -0.69 20.84
C ILE A 648 -21.94 -0.28 21.62
N ALA A 649 -23.11 -0.56 21.08
CA ALA A 649 -24.39 -0.18 21.64
C ALA A 649 -25.27 -1.42 21.77
N ALA A 650 -25.79 -1.69 22.97
CA ALA A 650 -26.74 -2.77 23.20
C ALA A 650 -28.17 -2.25 23.31
N TYR A 651 -29.07 -2.98 22.69
CA TYR A 651 -30.51 -2.75 22.68
C TYR A 651 -31.19 -4.06 23.04
N GLU A 652 -31.61 -4.20 24.28
CA GLU A 652 -32.17 -5.46 24.79
C GLU A 652 -31.21 -6.64 24.56
N ASP A 653 -31.52 -7.52 23.62
CA ASP A 653 -30.77 -8.73 23.24
C ASP A 653 -29.83 -8.52 22.04
N THR A 654 -29.78 -7.32 21.48
CA THR A 654 -28.99 -7.01 20.28
C THR A 654 -27.84 -6.08 20.62
N VAL A 655 -26.61 -6.48 20.26
CA VAL A 655 -25.40 -5.67 20.42
C VAL A 655 -24.90 -5.26 19.06
N ASN A 656 -24.93 -3.96 18.78
CA ASN A 656 -24.46 -3.37 17.54
C ASN A 656 -23.07 -2.76 17.72
N VAL A 657 -22.16 -3.13 16.84
CA VAL A 657 -20.79 -2.60 16.79
C VAL A 657 -20.67 -1.66 15.61
N TYR A 658 -20.38 -0.39 15.88
CA TYR A 658 -20.19 0.65 14.87
C TYR A 658 -18.71 1.01 14.80
N ASN A 659 -18.23 1.38 13.62
CA ASN A 659 -16.93 2.02 13.48
C ASN A 659 -16.97 3.38 14.18
N ALA A 660 -16.01 3.65 15.07
CA ALA A 660 -15.98 4.88 15.87
C ALA A 660 -15.72 6.14 15.03
N VAL A 661 -15.22 5.98 13.81
CA VAL A 661 -14.84 7.07 12.91
C VAL A 661 -15.94 7.34 11.89
N THR A 662 -16.40 6.29 11.19
CA THR A 662 -17.42 6.41 10.14
C THR A 662 -18.84 6.31 10.67
N PHE A 663 -19.02 5.80 11.89
CA PHE A 663 -20.31 5.51 12.54
C PHE A 663 -21.17 4.49 11.76
N VAL A 664 -20.57 3.76 10.85
CA VAL A 664 -21.23 2.70 10.09
C VAL A 664 -21.33 1.45 10.96
N LEU A 665 -22.48 0.79 10.93
CA LEU A 665 -22.67 -0.50 11.58
C LEU A 665 -21.73 -1.53 10.94
N GLN A 666 -20.85 -2.11 11.77
CA GLN A 666 -19.89 -3.13 11.33
C GLN A 666 -20.41 -4.54 11.59
N GLN A 667 -21.12 -4.70 12.72
CA GLN A 667 -21.58 -6.01 13.18
C GLN A 667 -22.79 -5.86 14.08
N SER A 668 -23.73 -6.79 13.97
CA SER A 668 -24.85 -6.95 14.89
C SER A 668 -24.78 -8.36 15.49
N LEU A 669 -24.79 -8.45 16.82
CA LEU A 669 -24.72 -9.70 17.56
C LEU A 669 -26.02 -9.87 18.34
N HIS A 670 -26.58 -11.08 18.35
CA HIS A 670 -27.68 -11.42 19.22
C HIS A 670 -27.16 -12.08 20.49
N ALA A 671 -27.51 -11.51 21.62
CA ALA A 671 -27.26 -12.10 22.92
C ALA A 671 -28.47 -12.97 23.32
N PRO A 672 -28.28 -14.04 24.09
CA PRO A 672 -29.38 -14.90 24.51
C PRO A 672 -30.37 -14.21 25.49
N GLU A 673 -29.95 -13.11 26.09
CA GLU A 673 -30.76 -12.32 27.06
C GLU A 673 -30.38 -10.84 26.99
N THR A 674 -31.19 -9.99 27.66
CA THR A 674 -30.95 -8.54 27.71
C THR A 674 -29.58 -8.20 28.27
N VAL A 675 -28.78 -7.47 27.50
CA VAL A 675 -27.42 -7.05 27.84
C VAL A 675 -27.48 -5.83 28.75
N THR A 676 -26.97 -5.95 29.95
CA THR A 676 -26.99 -4.87 30.96
C THR A 676 -25.68 -4.14 31.09
N LYS A 677 -24.57 -4.74 30.66
CA LYS A 677 -23.23 -4.12 30.68
C LYS A 677 -22.35 -4.64 29.57
N ILE A 678 -21.62 -3.73 28.94
CA ILE A 678 -20.63 -4.05 27.92
C ILE A 678 -19.28 -3.48 28.34
N GLN A 679 -18.21 -4.23 28.09
CA GLN A 679 -16.83 -3.77 28.23
C GLN A 679 -15.96 -4.37 27.15
N GLY A 680 -15.22 -3.54 26.43
CA GLY A 680 -14.20 -4.00 25.47
C GLY A 680 -12.86 -4.22 26.17
N SER A 681 -12.07 -5.17 25.67
CA SER A 681 -10.65 -5.28 26.03
C SER A 681 -9.88 -4.02 25.60
N PRO A 682 -8.78 -3.65 26.29
CA PRO A 682 -7.99 -2.46 25.94
C PRO A 682 -7.46 -2.46 24.49
N ASP A 683 -7.21 -3.62 23.92
CA ASP A 683 -6.78 -3.82 22.54
C ASP A 683 -7.94 -3.86 21.53
N GLY A 684 -9.19 -3.80 22.00
CA GLY A 684 -10.39 -3.83 21.18
C GLY A 684 -10.70 -5.18 20.52
N SER A 685 -9.95 -6.23 20.82
CA SER A 685 -10.10 -7.56 20.21
C SER A 685 -11.25 -8.38 20.79
N THR A 686 -11.59 -8.17 22.06
CA THR A 686 -12.58 -8.98 22.79
C THR A 686 -13.65 -8.10 23.42
N LEU A 687 -14.88 -8.60 23.37
CA LEU A 687 -16.06 -7.94 23.90
C LEU A 687 -16.63 -8.80 25.01
N PHE A 688 -16.78 -8.21 26.21
CA PHE A 688 -17.43 -8.82 27.35
C PHE A 688 -18.79 -8.18 27.55
N PHE A 689 -19.84 -8.98 27.72
CA PHE A 689 -21.17 -8.48 28.10
C PHE A 689 -21.75 -9.32 29.22
N ALA A 690 -22.44 -8.64 30.11
CA ALA A 690 -23.14 -9.24 31.22
C ALA A 690 -24.65 -9.19 30.99
N HIS A 691 -25.33 -10.28 31.29
CA HIS A 691 -26.79 -10.41 31.29
C HIS A 691 -27.36 -10.14 32.66
N SER A 692 -28.62 -9.70 32.72
CA SER A 692 -29.36 -9.63 33.99
C SER A 692 -29.83 -11.02 34.38
N PHE A 693 -29.12 -11.66 35.29
CA PHE A 693 -29.77 -12.71 36.08
C PHE A 693 -30.77 -12.05 37.04
N LEU A 694 -32.02 -12.03 36.74
CA LEU A 694 -33.06 -11.91 37.74
C LEU A 694 -33.07 -13.23 38.50
N SER A 695 -32.31 -13.30 39.59
CA SER A 695 -32.52 -14.32 40.60
C SER A 695 -33.87 -14.04 41.27
N SER A 696 -34.88 -14.74 40.83
CA SER A 696 -36.04 -14.97 41.68
C SER A 696 -35.60 -15.82 42.87
N LEU A 697 -35.42 -15.20 44.01
CA LEU A 697 -35.57 -15.75 45.33
C LEU A 697 -36.51 -14.86 46.12
#